data_fdb8ec809e3c6a40224d9a2df203e77d
#
_entry.id   fdb8ec809e3c6a40224d9a2df203e77d
#
_cell.length_a   1.000
_cell.length_b   1.000
_cell.length_c   1.000
_cell.angle_alpha   90.00
_cell.angle_beta   90.00
_cell.angle_gamma   90.00
#
_symmetry.space_group_name_H-M   'P 1'
#
loop_
_entity.id
_entity.type
_entity.pdbx_description
1 polymer ?
#
loop_
_entity_poly.entity_id
_entity_poly.type
_entity_poly.pdbx_seq_one_letter_code
_entity_poly.pdbx_strand_id
1 'polypeptide(L)'
;MLTITICQAAWADVEINEKNFPDKNFRSWLLRQPYGKDGILTDKEIAEITEINLSNKDIYDLKGIEYFAALESLNLDRNILKSVDVSKNRNLAYLRVGWNQLTSLDVSKNKALRFLMCGGNSITNLNASGCTALEWIRCWRNRFNGAAMDSLVKNLPSVKKAYLHAIDSLYERNAMTSSQVAAAKAKGWLPTKYANRAWIDYAGSEPLPEVIADDRAEIDSSVVSSKYVFPEDVKPLIRTQWGQHFPFNLLCPVTDKSNEQNPYKLAGCGPVAMAQVVNYHRYPSMSPDGEYKYEWDLMFNTLNANVSKKGIVAVAKLISDCGISSFTEYGDDWSSTYLDFIMGALKRLFGYSNNMSIYNRADFLTPKRDSLYRQLIFSELKAGRPVLYRGTSKKGDGHLFIIDGCKKDKVHVNMGWAGESNGYYDLSDLGGYVDQHWMLIDVADSSYQAATKEVTINEAGSLVKLLTPEERLTTRHIKLKGKMNGIDFFTLREMLKKGLLRTVDMEEVEMETLPDTAFSFCHYLSHFVAPRTLKRMGNQSFFHCSNLNYAVFHDGLQEVGNGAFIGCRNLLAVRLPETTTRIGFNAYTSCNTLLSVTIPEGVSEIGNYAFSYCQHLYSINLPKSLRKMGKEVFRNCDRLKYIRLDSENPYFTVNEKKELVQTGK
;
A
#
# COMPACT_ATOMS: atom_id res chain seq x y z
N MET A 1 42.63 40.35 35.21
CA MET A 1 42.15 38.93 35.05
C MET A 1 41.03 38.74 36.05
N LEU A 2 39.79 38.85 35.60
CA LEU A 2 38.63 38.45 36.40
C LEU A 2 38.22 37.05 35.91
N THR A 3 38.51 36.05 36.70
CA THR A 3 38.02 34.69 36.53
C THR A 3 36.53 34.66 36.87
N ILE A 4 35.67 34.63 35.85
CA ILE A 4 34.24 34.36 36.03
C ILE A 4 34.11 32.88 36.28
N THR A 5 34.03 32.48 37.54
CA THR A 5 33.61 31.13 37.92
C THR A 5 32.13 31.03 37.63
N ILE A 6 31.79 30.35 36.52
CA ILE A 6 30.41 29.94 36.26
C ILE A 6 30.11 28.81 37.24
N CYS A 7 29.36 29.14 38.29
CA CYS A 7 28.82 28.16 39.21
C CYS A 7 27.81 27.29 38.44
N GLN A 8 28.26 26.17 37.87
CA GLN A 8 27.37 25.10 37.45
C GLN A 8 26.77 24.51 38.72
N ALA A 9 25.46 24.57 38.86
CA ALA A 9 24.78 23.82 39.91
C ALA A 9 25.09 22.34 39.68
N ALA A 10 25.89 21.75 40.57
CA ALA A 10 26.16 20.30 40.55
C ALA A 10 24.84 19.60 40.77
N TRP A 11 24.48 18.74 39.84
CA TRP A 11 23.38 17.84 40.04
C TRP A 11 23.89 16.71 40.95
N ALA A 12 23.12 16.34 41.97
CA ALA A 12 23.45 15.14 42.74
C ALA A 12 23.36 13.90 41.80
N ASP A 13 24.14 12.88 42.09
CA ASP A 13 24.10 11.60 41.37
C ASP A 13 22.67 11.18 41.06
N VAL A 14 22.38 10.74 39.82
CA VAL A 14 21.04 10.44 39.34
C VAL A 14 20.83 8.93 39.25
N GLU A 15 19.93 8.42 40.06
CA GLU A 15 19.54 7.00 39.95
C GLU A 15 18.82 6.71 38.64
N ILE A 16 19.19 5.60 37.98
CA ILE A 16 18.50 5.09 36.78
C ILE A 16 17.29 4.28 37.21
N ASN A 17 16.24 4.94 37.65
CA ASN A 17 15.01 4.35 38.13
C ASN A 17 13.78 4.89 37.38
N GLU A 18 12.58 4.38 37.70
CA GLU A 18 11.35 4.75 37.01
C GLU A 18 10.92 6.20 37.25
N LYS A 19 11.29 6.79 38.38
CA LYS A 19 11.00 8.19 38.70
C LYS A 19 11.78 9.16 37.80
N ASN A 20 13.05 8.87 37.57
CA ASN A 20 13.96 9.73 36.81
C ASN A 20 13.89 9.45 35.29
N PHE A 21 13.69 8.19 34.93
CA PHE A 21 13.60 7.71 33.54
C PHE A 21 12.37 6.78 33.41
N PRO A 22 11.16 7.29 33.24
CA PRO A 22 9.93 6.49 33.23
C PRO A 22 9.85 5.50 32.05
N ASP A 23 10.52 5.81 30.93
CA ASP A 23 10.56 4.88 29.80
C ASP A 23 11.45 3.68 30.08
N LYS A 24 10.84 2.47 30.07
CA LYS A 24 11.56 1.22 30.37
C LYS A 24 12.68 0.90 29.38
N ASN A 25 12.49 1.29 28.11
CA ASN A 25 13.47 1.03 27.06
C ASN A 25 14.65 1.98 27.16
N PHE A 26 14.39 3.24 27.52
CA PHE A 26 15.45 4.22 27.81
C PHE A 26 16.27 3.79 29.04
N ARG A 27 15.60 3.41 30.16
CA ARG A 27 16.29 2.85 31.34
C ARG A 27 17.16 1.65 30.99
N SER A 28 16.59 0.69 30.26
CA SER A 28 17.31 -0.53 29.86
C SER A 28 18.49 -0.22 28.95
N TRP A 29 18.39 0.81 28.13
CA TRP A 29 19.51 1.27 27.30
C TRP A 29 20.61 1.89 28.16
N LEU A 30 20.27 2.78 29.10
CA LEU A 30 21.23 3.39 30.04
C LEU A 30 21.99 2.36 30.85
N LEU A 31 21.29 1.37 31.44
CA LEU A 31 21.89 0.28 32.24
C LEU A 31 22.86 -0.62 31.44
N ARG A 32 22.82 -0.56 30.12
CA ARG A 32 23.77 -1.27 29.22
C ARG A 32 24.99 -0.45 28.87
N GLN A 33 24.97 0.84 29.15
CA GLN A 33 26.13 1.70 28.87
C GLN A 33 27.19 1.51 29.96
N PRO A 34 28.48 1.72 29.63
CA PRO A 34 29.56 1.61 30.62
C PRO A 34 29.32 2.47 31.88
N TYR A 35 28.75 3.66 31.70
CA TYR A 35 28.46 4.65 32.72
C TYR A 35 27.14 4.44 33.48
N GLY A 36 26.32 3.51 33.11
CA GLY A 36 25.01 3.26 33.75
C GLY A 36 24.88 1.87 34.39
N LYS A 37 25.92 1.04 34.37
CA LYS A 37 25.88 -0.37 34.79
C LYS A 37 25.57 -0.57 36.29
N ASP A 38 25.98 0.34 37.11
CA ASP A 38 25.75 0.32 38.56
C ASP A 38 24.40 0.91 38.97
N GLY A 39 23.64 1.43 37.98
CA GLY A 39 22.33 2.02 38.20
C GLY A 39 22.35 3.48 38.64
N ILE A 40 23.49 4.12 38.63
CA ILE A 40 23.68 5.52 39.04
C ILE A 40 24.45 6.26 37.94
N LEU A 41 24.03 7.46 37.62
CA LEU A 41 24.76 8.39 36.77
C LEU A 41 25.39 9.45 37.65
N THR A 42 26.71 9.45 37.78
CA THR A 42 27.44 10.47 38.51
C THR A 42 27.49 11.79 37.74
N ASP A 43 27.64 12.91 38.46
CA ASP A 43 27.84 14.25 37.84
C ASP A 43 28.96 14.25 36.82
N LYS A 44 30.04 13.54 37.09
CA LYS A 44 31.20 13.44 36.19
C LYS A 44 30.83 12.72 34.90
N GLU A 45 30.14 11.57 34.99
CA GLU A 45 29.73 10.83 33.81
C GLU A 45 28.73 11.61 32.96
N ILE A 46 27.74 12.24 33.61
CA ILE A 46 26.77 13.13 32.92
C ILE A 46 27.46 14.24 32.15
N ALA A 47 28.51 14.83 32.74
CA ALA A 47 29.27 15.91 32.11
C ALA A 47 30.15 15.49 30.93
N GLU A 48 30.50 14.19 30.86
CA GLU A 48 31.29 13.60 29.77
C GLU A 48 30.46 13.04 28.63
N ILE A 49 29.11 12.83 28.81
CA ILE A 49 28.23 12.27 27.80
C ILE A 49 27.80 13.36 26.82
N THR A 50 28.42 13.37 25.65
CA THR A 50 28.11 14.30 24.54
C THR A 50 27.26 13.72 23.44
N GLU A 51 27.08 12.39 23.38
CA GLU A 51 26.28 11.71 22.34
C GLU A 51 25.39 10.64 22.96
N ILE A 52 24.11 10.64 22.55
CA ILE A 52 23.14 9.61 22.88
C ILE A 52 22.42 9.16 21.60
N ASN A 53 22.44 7.86 21.33
CA ASN A 53 21.73 7.24 20.21
C ASN A 53 20.68 6.25 20.71
N LEU A 54 19.43 6.68 20.68
CA LEU A 54 18.25 5.90 21.04
C LEU A 54 17.39 5.55 19.82
N SER A 55 17.97 5.55 18.62
CA SER A 55 17.19 5.26 17.41
C SER A 55 16.66 3.82 17.39
N ASN A 56 15.40 3.66 16.97
CA ASN A 56 14.72 2.36 16.82
C ASN A 56 14.72 1.53 18.12
N LYS A 57 14.27 2.18 19.24
CA LYS A 57 14.25 1.59 20.58
C LYS A 57 12.86 1.58 21.21
N ASP A 58 11.80 1.91 20.44
CA ASP A 58 10.42 2.01 20.91
C ASP A 58 10.25 2.94 22.11
N ILE A 59 11.01 4.04 22.14
CA ILE A 59 10.94 5.06 23.20
C ILE A 59 9.64 5.85 23.04
N TYR A 60 8.86 5.96 24.13
CA TYR A 60 7.61 6.72 24.18
C TYR A 60 7.67 7.95 25.10
N ASP A 61 8.60 8.00 26.04
CA ASP A 61 8.82 9.10 26.97
C ASP A 61 10.32 9.42 27.08
N LEU A 62 10.67 10.67 26.84
CA LEU A 62 12.07 11.13 26.85
C LEU A 62 12.50 11.75 28.20
N LYS A 63 11.63 11.73 29.22
CA LYS A 63 11.99 12.24 30.56
C LYS A 63 13.29 11.61 31.07
N GLY A 64 14.17 12.42 31.60
CA GLY A 64 15.53 12.05 32.02
C GLY A 64 16.59 12.55 31.04
N ILE A 65 16.25 12.93 29.82
CA ILE A 65 17.21 13.50 28.87
C ILE A 65 17.75 14.86 29.35
N GLU A 66 16.98 15.57 30.14
CA GLU A 66 17.33 16.87 30.74
C GLU A 66 18.55 16.82 31.65
N TYR A 67 18.93 15.67 32.19
CA TYR A 67 20.12 15.49 32.99
C TYR A 67 21.41 15.64 32.17
N PHE A 68 21.37 15.29 30.87
CA PHE A 68 22.56 15.29 29.99
C PHE A 68 22.80 16.66 29.38
N ALA A 69 23.20 17.63 30.20
CA ALA A 69 23.40 19.04 29.78
C ALA A 69 24.58 19.25 28.80
N ALA A 70 25.58 18.33 28.83
CA ALA A 70 26.72 18.34 27.92
C ALA A 70 26.41 17.83 26.51
N LEU A 71 25.21 17.31 26.27
CA LEU A 71 24.84 16.60 25.05
C LEU A 71 24.92 17.49 23.81
N GLU A 72 25.72 17.07 22.83
CA GLU A 72 25.91 17.73 21.53
C GLU A 72 25.17 17.02 20.41
N SER A 73 24.98 15.68 20.52
CA SER A 73 24.33 14.85 19.51
C SER A 73 23.26 13.93 20.14
N LEU A 74 22.03 14.05 19.65
CA LEU A 74 20.91 13.22 20.08
C LEU A 74 20.17 12.62 18.89
N ASN A 75 20.14 11.28 18.84
CA ASN A 75 19.41 10.55 17.81
C ASN A 75 18.24 9.77 18.43
N LEU A 76 17.03 10.18 18.08
CA LEU A 76 15.74 9.59 18.49
C LEU A 76 14.93 9.08 17.30
N ASP A 77 15.55 8.90 16.12
CA ASP A 77 14.85 8.48 14.92
C ASP A 77 14.13 7.14 15.13
N ARG A 78 12.93 6.99 14.52
CA ARG A 78 12.14 5.73 14.52
C ARG A 78 11.79 5.23 15.91
N ASN A 79 11.15 6.10 16.70
CA ASN A 79 10.54 5.79 17.97
C ASN A 79 9.03 6.11 17.93
N ILE A 80 8.38 6.11 19.09
CA ILE A 80 6.93 6.36 19.22
C ILE A 80 6.64 7.61 20.07
N LEU A 81 7.58 8.57 20.07
CA LEU A 81 7.49 9.82 20.82
C LEU A 81 6.36 10.71 20.30
N LYS A 82 5.50 11.18 21.19
CA LYS A 82 4.44 12.16 20.90
C LYS A 82 4.88 13.59 21.19
N SER A 83 5.86 13.78 22.06
CA SER A 83 6.48 15.06 22.40
C SER A 83 7.96 14.87 22.70
N VAL A 84 8.74 15.95 22.55
CA VAL A 84 10.18 15.99 22.86
C VAL A 84 10.46 17.32 23.50
N ASP A 85 11.04 17.30 24.71
CA ASP A 85 11.58 18.48 25.36
C ASP A 85 13.10 18.36 25.48
N VAL A 86 13.81 19.18 24.74
CA VAL A 86 15.29 19.29 24.76
C VAL A 86 15.76 20.66 25.22
N SER A 87 14.88 21.42 25.87
CA SER A 87 15.15 22.81 26.30
C SER A 87 16.32 22.95 27.27
N LYS A 88 16.68 21.89 27.98
CA LYS A 88 17.82 21.81 28.92
C LYS A 88 19.12 21.39 28.25
N ASN A 89 19.06 20.72 27.11
CA ASN A 89 20.24 20.25 26.35
C ASN A 89 20.76 21.37 25.43
N ARG A 90 21.26 22.43 26.00
CA ARG A 90 21.56 23.68 25.27
C ARG A 90 22.75 23.58 24.33
N ASN A 91 23.63 22.58 24.53
CA ASN A 91 24.80 22.33 23.71
C ASN A 91 24.48 21.51 22.45
N LEU A 92 23.23 21.03 22.26
CA LEU A 92 22.85 20.25 21.10
C LEU A 92 23.18 20.97 19.80
N ALA A 93 24.08 20.37 19.03
CA ALA A 93 24.42 20.73 17.66
C ALA A 93 23.70 19.86 16.62
N TYR A 94 23.40 18.61 16.97
CA TYR A 94 22.77 17.62 16.11
C TYR A 94 21.55 16.99 16.79
N LEU A 95 20.35 17.20 16.23
CA LEU A 95 19.11 16.59 16.73
C LEU A 95 18.40 15.83 15.61
N ARG A 96 18.14 14.55 15.85
CA ARG A 96 17.36 13.69 14.98
C ARG A 96 16.17 13.13 15.74
N VAL A 97 14.96 13.48 15.29
CA VAL A 97 13.67 13.04 15.85
C VAL A 97 12.72 12.58 14.73
N GLY A 98 13.28 12.17 13.61
CA GLY A 98 12.50 11.71 12.45
C GLY A 98 11.74 10.40 12.74
N TRP A 99 10.63 10.20 12.00
CA TRP A 99 9.82 8.96 12.12
C TRP A 99 9.34 8.68 13.55
N ASN A 100 8.69 9.67 14.12
CA ASN A 100 7.99 9.63 15.41
C ASN A 100 6.51 10.04 15.23
N GLN A 101 5.83 10.39 16.31
CA GLN A 101 4.42 10.81 16.33
C GLN A 101 4.26 12.28 16.77
N LEU A 102 5.28 13.12 16.53
CA LEU A 102 5.29 14.51 16.97
C LEU A 102 4.28 15.34 16.18
N THR A 103 3.52 16.19 16.88
CA THR A 103 2.60 17.19 16.29
C THR A 103 3.17 18.61 16.36
N SER A 104 4.12 18.83 17.29
CA SER A 104 4.87 20.09 17.44
C SER A 104 6.29 19.80 17.89
N LEU A 105 7.20 20.75 17.68
CA LEU A 105 8.59 20.70 18.14
C LEU A 105 9.11 22.10 18.40
N ASP A 106 9.60 22.36 19.62
CA ASP A 106 10.25 23.61 19.98
C ASP A 106 11.73 23.36 20.29
N VAL A 107 12.59 23.91 19.47
CA VAL A 107 14.06 23.88 19.64
C VAL A 107 14.63 25.27 19.85
N SER A 108 13.82 26.30 20.13
CA SER A 108 14.24 27.71 20.24
C SER A 108 15.29 27.98 21.32
N LYS A 109 15.42 27.06 22.28
CA LYS A 109 16.43 27.15 23.35
C LYS A 109 17.79 26.54 22.98
N ASN A 110 17.84 25.73 21.91
CA ASN A 110 19.05 25.01 21.48
C ASN A 110 19.85 25.86 20.48
N LYS A 111 20.46 26.94 20.98
CA LYS A 111 21.13 27.94 20.15
C LYS A 111 22.37 27.42 19.40
N ALA A 112 22.96 26.32 19.87
CA ALA A 112 24.09 25.65 19.24
C ALA A 112 23.66 24.74 18.07
N LEU A 113 22.34 24.54 17.85
CA LEU A 113 21.81 23.57 16.89
C LEU A 113 22.18 23.97 15.45
N ARG A 114 22.90 23.06 14.77
CA ARG A 114 23.34 23.18 13.37
C ARG A 114 22.50 22.29 12.45
N PHE A 115 22.10 21.11 12.91
CA PHE A 115 21.39 20.12 12.12
C PHE A 115 20.14 19.62 12.84
N LEU A 116 18.99 19.85 12.23
CA LEU A 116 17.70 19.34 12.71
C LEU A 116 17.09 18.39 11.68
N MET A 117 16.82 17.15 12.08
CA MET A 117 16.07 16.17 11.29
C MET A 117 14.79 15.80 12.04
N CYS A 118 13.64 16.25 11.55
CA CYS A 118 12.32 15.99 12.13
C CYS A 118 11.31 15.45 11.10
N GLY A 119 11.81 14.98 9.94
CA GLY A 119 10.95 14.44 8.89
C GLY A 119 10.20 13.17 9.29
N GLY A 120 9.07 12.88 8.63
CA GLY A 120 8.28 11.68 8.92
C GLY A 120 7.48 11.74 10.22
N ASN A 121 6.98 12.91 10.59
CA ASN A 121 6.11 13.15 11.75
C ASN A 121 4.74 13.71 11.31
N SER A 122 4.01 14.33 12.22
CA SER A 122 2.75 15.06 11.95
C SER A 122 2.83 16.51 12.41
N ILE A 123 4.04 17.12 12.34
CA ILE A 123 4.31 18.44 12.88
C ILE A 123 3.58 19.51 12.04
N THR A 124 2.84 20.38 12.73
CA THR A 124 2.24 21.60 12.20
C THR A 124 2.87 22.86 12.76
N ASN A 125 3.59 22.75 13.89
CA ASN A 125 4.25 23.86 14.56
C ASN A 125 5.70 23.49 14.91
N LEU A 126 6.65 24.11 14.22
CA LEU A 126 8.09 24.02 14.51
C LEU A 126 8.61 25.40 14.88
N ASN A 127 9.15 25.54 16.09
CA ASN A 127 9.78 26.76 16.56
C ASN A 127 11.31 26.59 16.62
N ALA A 128 12.02 27.22 15.72
CA ALA A 128 13.49 27.25 15.66
C ALA A 128 14.05 28.68 15.75
N SER A 129 13.26 29.66 16.21
CA SER A 129 13.58 31.09 16.14
C SER A 129 14.89 31.51 16.86
N GLY A 130 15.31 30.71 17.85
CA GLY A 130 16.57 30.94 18.56
C GLY A 130 17.82 30.29 17.96
N CYS A 131 17.67 29.44 16.95
CA CYS A 131 18.74 28.58 16.44
C CYS A 131 19.50 29.23 15.28
N THR A 132 20.22 30.29 15.52
CA THR A 132 20.95 31.08 14.49
C THR A 132 22.17 30.36 13.89
N ALA A 133 22.60 29.25 14.51
CA ALA A 133 23.67 28.39 14.00
C ALA A 133 23.17 27.33 13.00
N LEU A 134 21.87 27.24 12.72
CA LEU A 134 21.31 26.22 11.83
C LEU A 134 21.86 26.34 10.41
N GLU A 135 22.32 25.22 9.91
CA GLU A 135 22.79 25.01 8.55
C GLU A 135 21.78 24.20 7.75
N TRP A 136 21.09 23.24 8.39
CA TRP A 136 20.11 22.36 7.73
C TRP A 136 18.91 22.08 8.63
N ILE A 137 17.71 22.15 8.03
CA ILE A 137 16.49 21.57 8.57
C ILE A 137 15.95 20.57 7.56
N ARG A 138 15.73 19.32 7.99
CA ARG A 138 15.05 18.29 7.24
C ARG A 138 13.70 18.02 7.89
N CYS A 139 12.63 18.60 7.32
CA CYS A 139 11.28 18.53 7.87
C CYS A 139 10.24 17.97 6.89
N TRP A 140 10.68 17.28 5.84
CA TRP A 140 9.76 16.64 4.87
C TRP A 140 8.80 15.66 5.55
N ARG A 141 7.67 15.33 4.89
CA ARG A 141 6.66 14.38 5.40
C ARG A 141 6.12 14.75 6.78
N ASN A 142 5.82 16.01 6.94
CA ASN A 142 5.07 16.55 8.07
C ASN A 142 3.71 17.10 7.62
N ARG A 143 3.16 18.10 8.27
CA ARG A 143 1.90 18.74 7.93
C ARG A 143 2.03 20.25 7.78
N PHE A 144 3.15 20.72 7.23
CA PHE A 144 3.37 22.13 6.97
C PHE A 144 2.69 22.53 5.66
N ASN A 145 1.50 23.13 5.74
CA ASN A 145 0.77 23.69 4.62
C ASN A 145 -0.04 24.91 5.08
N GLY A 146 -0.35 25.82 4.16
CA GLY A 146 -1.08 27.07 4.49
C GLY A 146 -0.49 27.76 5.71
N ALA A 147 -1.32 28.08 6.71
CA ALA A 147 -0.93 28.78 7.94
C ALA A 147 0.19 28.07 8.74
N ALA A 148 0.23 26.72 8.68
CA ALA A 148 1.32 25.98 9.35
C ALA A 148 2.69 26.24 8.66
N MET A 149 2.71 26.34 7.32
CA MET A 149 3.92 26.71 6.59
C MET A 149 4.29 28.17 6.82
N ASP A 150 3.32 29.08 6.88
CA ASP A 150 3.55 30.49 7.25
C ASP A 150 4.18 30.60 8.63
N SER A 151 3.67 29.84 9.60
CA SER A 151 4.21 29.78 10.96
C SER A 151 5.64 29.22 10.97
N LEU A 152 5.91 28.15 10.21
CA LEU A 152 7.26 27.61 10.06
C LEU A 152 8.22 28.69 9.53
N VAL A 153 7.90 29.32 8.39
CA VAL A 153 8.74 30.34 7.77
C VAL A 153 8.95 31.54 8.69
N LYS A 154 7.89 31.96 9.41
CA LYS A 154 7.98 33.04 10.44
C LYS A 154 8.95 32.68 11.55
N ASN A 155 8.94 31.43 12.02
CA ASN A 155 9.75 30.91 13.13
C ASN A 155 11.15 30.42 12.73
N LEU A 156 11.53 30.52 11.45
CA LEU A 156 12.91 30.33 11.04
C LEU A 156 13.77 31.50 11.48
N PRO A 157 14.99 31.26 12.04
CA PRO A 157 15.95 32.31 12.32
C PRO A 157 16.49 32.92 11.02
N SER A 158 16.98 34.17 11.08
CA SER A 158 17.77 34.71 9.99
C SER A 158 19.19 34.14 10.05
N VAL A 159 19.65 33.59 8.92
CA VAL A 159 20.93 32.90 8.78
C VAL A 159 21.70 33.45 7.56
N LYS A 160 23.01 33.24 7.49
CA LYS A 160 23.78 33.63 6.30
C LYS A 160 23.44 32.76 5.09
N LYS A 161 23.39 31.47 5.29
CA LYS A 161 22.97 30.47 4.30
C LYS A 161 22.65 29.15 5.00
N ALA A 162 21.44 28.61 4.79
CA ALA A 162 21.04 27.31 5.29
C ALA A 162 20.08 26.61 4.31
N TYR A 163 19.95 25.30 4.43
CA TYR A 163 19.06 24.50 3.57
C TYR A 163 17.81 24.08 4.33
N LEU A 164 16.66 24.33 3.72
CA LEU A 164 15.37 23.86 4.19
C LEU A 164 14.87 22.72 3.28
N HIS A 165 15.14 21.48 3.67
CA HIS A 165 14.65 20.29 2.99
C HIS A 165 13.20 20.03 3.43
N ALA A 166 12.26 20.78 2.85
CA ALA A 166 10.87 20.80 3.27
C ALA A 166 10.00 19.81 2.46
N ILE A 167 10.35 19.54 1.21
CA ILE A 167 9.52 18.80 0.27
C ILE A 167 10.21 17.50 -0.15
N ASP A 168 9.52 16.36 0.05
CA ASP A 168 9.92 15.06 -0.49
C ASP A 168 8.87 14.67 -1.56
N SER A 169 9.27 14.61 -2.80
CA SER A 169 8.36 14.31 -3.92
C SER A 169 7.62 12.96 -3.79
N LEU A 170 8.03 12.10 -2.85
CA LEU A 170 7.53 10.74 -2.74
C LEU A 170 6.33 10.57 -1.78
N TYR A 171 6.22 11.41 -0.74
CA TYR A 171 5.27 11.16 0.36
C TYR A 171 4.79 12.46 1.01
N GLU A 172 4.87 13.57 0.30
CA GLU A 172 4.82 14.87 0.93
C GLU A 172 3.41 15.28 1.37
N ARG A 173 3.33 15.79 2.60
CA ARG A 173 2.16 16.47 3.14
C ARG A 173 2.43 17.94 3.37
N ASN A 174 3.67 18.37 3.20
CA ASN A 174 4.05 19.78 3.23
C ASN A 174 3.74 20.41 1.86
N ALA A 175 3.32 21.66 1.89
CA ALA A 175 3.17 22.46 0.68
C ALA A 175 3.71 23.87 0.97
N MET A 176 4.49 24.39 0.05
CA MET A 176 5.13 25.70 0.19
C MET A 176 4.88 26.50 -1.08
N THR A 177 4.25 27.66 -0.94
CA THR A 177 3.95 28.56 -2.05
C THR A 177 5.18 29.34 -2.49
N SER A 178 5.13 29.95 -3.68
CA SER A 178 6.23 30.79 -4.18
C SER A 178 6.52 31.99 -3.24
N SER A 179 5.48 32.57 -2.62
CA SER A 179 5.64 33.64 -1.64
C SER A 179 6.32 33.16 -0.35
N GLN A 180 5.97 31.97 0.15
CA GLN A 180 6.63 31.36 1.32
C GLN A 180 8.08 31.00 1.03
N VAL A 181 8.39 30.52 -0.18
CA VAL A 181 9.77 30.31 -0.63
C VAL A 181 10.55 31.62 -0.65
N ALA A 182 9.98 32.70 -1.18
CA ALA A 182 10.60 34.01 -1.20
C ALA A 182 10.87 34.55 0.24
N ALA A 183 9.89 34.38 1.13
CA ALA A 183 10.03 34.77 2.54
C ALA A 183 11.12 33.98 3.27
N ALA A 184 11.26 32.67 3.02
CA ALA A 184 12.33 31.83 3.55
C ALA A 184 13.70 32.28 3.02
N LYS A 185 13.81 32.55 1.71
CA LYS A 185 15.02 33.04 1.05
C LYS A 185 15.48 34.41 1.62
N ALA A 186 14.54 35.29 1.94
CA ALA A 186 14.83 36.58 2.57
C ALA A 186 15.50 36.45 3.95
N LYS A 187 15.34 35.28 4.61
CA LYS A 187 16.01 34.94 5.88
C LYS A 187 17.28 34.10 5.69
N GLY A 188 17.76 33.90 4.46
CA GLY A 188 18.96 33.11 4.14
C GLY A 188 18.73 31.61 3.98
N TRP A 189 17.48 31.16 3.97
CA TRP A 189 17.15 29.73 3.77
C TRP A 189 16.98 29.42 2.29
N LEU A 190 17.48 28.24 1.87
CA LEU A 190 17.30 27.67 0.55
C LEU A 190 16.31 26.51 0.63
N PRO A 191 15.01 26.74 0.34
CA PRO A 191 14.05 25.66 0.25
C PRO A 191 14.40 24.69 -0.89
N THR A 192 14.36 23.40 -0.59
CA THR A 192 14.68 22.35 -1.56
C THR A 192 13.63 21.26 -1.55
N LYS A 193 13.50 20.56 -2.68
CA LYS A 193 12.71 19.33 -2.79
C LYS A 193 13.62 18.16 -3.16
N TYR A 194 13.26 16.96 -2.69
CA TYR A 194 13.92 15.75 -3.10
C TYR A 194 13.33 15.25 -4.42
N ALA A 195 14.13 15.24 -5.47
CA ALA A 195 13.75 14.73 -6.78
C ALA A 195 14.97 14.12 -7.49
N ASN A 196 14.77 13.11 -8.31
CA ASN A 196 15.85 12.46 -9.08
C ASN A 196 17.05 12.01 -8.21
N ARG A 197 16.78 11.51 -6.98
CA ARG A 197 17.78 11.10 -5.97
C ARG A 197 18.68 12.24 -5.46
N ALA A 198 18.29 13.47 -5.64
CA ALA A 198 19.02 14.65 -5.15
C ALA A 198 18.08 15.67 -4.52
N TRP A 199 18.62 16.49 -3.65
CA TRP A 199 17.95 17.71 -3.19
C TRP A 199 18.22 18.80 -4.20
N ILE A 200 17.16 19.33 -4.81
CA ILE A 200 17.22 20.40 -5.81
C ILE A 200 16.46 21.62 -5.30
N ASP A 201 16.79 22.79 -5.81
CA ASP A 201 16.10 24.03 -5.46
C ASP A 201 14.59 23.91 -5.72
N TYR A 202 13.83 24.47 -4.81
CA TYR A 202 12.38 24.48 -4.89
C TYR A 202 11.86 25.91 -5.05
N ALA A 203 11.15 26.15 -6.15
CA ALA A 203 10.62 27.48 -6.47
C ALA A 203 9.27 27.79 -5.78
N GLY A 204 8.68 26.82 -5.11
CA GLY A 204 7.31 26.88 -4.61
C GLY A 204 6.31 26.29 -5.60
N SER A 205 5.12 26.03 -5.14
CA SER A 205 3.94 25.76 -5.96
C SER A 205 3.04 26.99 -5.96
N GLU A 206 2.25 27.18 -7.01
CA GLU A 206 1.13 28.12 -6.94
C GLU A 206 0.32 27.81 -5.67
N PRO A 207 -0.22 28.85 -4.99
CA PRO A 207 -1.06 28.60 -3.86
C PRO A 207 -2.17 27.65 -4.32
N LEU A 208 -2.23 26.47 -3.72
CA LEU A 208 -3.47 25.73 -3.74
C LEU A 208 -4.50 26.74 -3.25
N PRO A 209 -5.57 27.03 -4.03
CA PRO A 209 -6.62 27.92 -3.55
C PRO A 209 -6.87 27.53 -2.10
N GLU A 210 -7.02 28.51 -1.19
CA GLU A 210 -7.34 28.22 0.21
C GLU A 210 -8.54 27.29 0.24
N VAL A 211 -8.27 26.02 0.07
CA VAL A 211 -9.18 24.97 0.46
C VAL A 211 -9.04 24.98 1.95
N ILE A 212 -9.88 25.74 2.47
CA ILE A 212 -10.32 25.88 3.82
C ILE A 212 -9.98 24.58 4.54
N ALA A 213 -9.16 24.68 5.57
CA ALA A 213 -8.78 23.56 6.43
C ALA A 213 -10.00 22.78 6.95
N ASP A 214 -11.19 23.39 6.95
CA ASP A 214 -12.48 22.80 7.30
C ASP A 214 -13.11 21.95 6.17
N ASP A 215 -12.82 22.21 4.89
CA ASP A 215 -13.32 21.38 3.77
C ASP A 215 -12.42 20.13 3.53
N ARG A 216 -11.30 20.00 4.21
CA ARG A 216 -10.59 18.72 4.41
C ARG A 216 -11.29 17.89 5.48
N ALA A 217 -12.61 18.02 5.58
CA ALA A 217 -13.39 17.20 6.47
C ALA A 217 -12.85 15.77 6.34
N GLU A 218 -12.25 15.26 7.39
CA GLU A 218 -12.08 13.83 7.57
C GLU A 218 -13.35 13.21 7.05
N ILE A 219 -13.27 12.20 6.18
CA ILE A 219 -14.48 11.54 5.70
C ILE A 219 -15.26 11.24 6.96
N ASP A 220 -16.33 12.02 7.17
CA ASP A 220 -17.06 12.00 8.43
C ASP A 220 -17.81 10.69 8.54
N SER A 221 -17.21 9.73 9.26
CA SER A 221 -17.87 8.47 9.55
C SER A 221 -19.09 8.63 10.46
N SER A 222 -19.42 9.87 10.93
CA SER A 222 -20.61 10.13 11.74
C SER A 222 -21.91 9.84 11.00
N VAL A 223 -21.89 9.86 9.68
CA VAL A 223 -23.06 9.53 8.83
C VAL A 223 -23.42 8.04 8.85
N VAL A 224 -22.54 7.16 9.38
CA VAL A 224 -22.78 5.73 9.46
C VAL A 224 -23.17 5.32 10.87
N SER A 225 -24.20 4.46 11.00
CA SER A 225 -24.61 3.91 12.29
C SER A 225 -23.45 3.15 12.96
N SER A 226 -23.29 3.33 14.27
CA SER A 226 -22.29 2.62 15.07
C SER A 226 -22.62 1.14 15.31
N LYS A 227 -23.85 0.72 14.97
CA LYS A 227 -24.29 -0.69 15.09
C LYS A 227 -25.06 -1.07 13.85
N TYR A 228 -24.61 -2.10 13.14
CA TYR A 228 -25.28 -2.66 11.99
C TYR A 228 -25.73 -4.09 12.27
N VAL A 229 -26.99 -4.31 12.08
CA VAL A 229 -27.62 -5.65 12.07
C VAL A 229 -28.10 -5.88 10.64
N PHE A 230 -27.95 -7.08 10.10
CA PHE A 230 -28.42 -7.40 8.77
C PHE A 230 -29.94 -7.17 8.68
N PRO A 231 -30.43 -6.36 7.70
CA PRO A 231 -31.85 -5.97 7.63
C PRO A 231 -32.79 -7.15 7.42
N GLU A 232 -32.31 -8.20 6.78
CA GLU A 232 -33.06 -9.44 6.48
C GLU A 232 -32.13 -10.64 6.47
N ASP A 233 -32.67 -11.82 6.62
CA ASP A 233 -31.92 -13.08 6.51
C ASP A 233 -31.68 -13.42 5.04
N VAL A 234 -30.45 -13.80 4.69
CA VAL A 234 -30.11 -14.38 3.40
C VAL A 234 -29.72 -15.84 3.61
N LYS A 235 -30.46 -16.76 3.00
CA LYS A 235 -30.15 -18.20 3.06
C LYS A 235 -28.81 -18.49 2.38
N PRO A 236 -28.09 -19.54 2.82
CA PRO A 236 -26.87 -19.96 2.16
C PRO A 236 -27.04 -20.13 0.65
N LEU A 237 -26.20 -19.43 -0.12
CA LEU A 237 -26.22 -19.44 -1.58
C LEU A 237 -25.57 -20.72 -2.14
N ILE A 238 -24.46 -21.14 -1.51
CA ILE A 238 -23.66 -22.28 -1.94
C ILE A 238 -24.27 -23.57 -1.39
N ARG A 239 -24.63 -24.49 -2.29
CA ARG A 239 -25.18 -25.80 -1.93
C ARG A 239 -24.12 -26.89 -1.87
N THR A 240 -22.96 -26.66 -2.48
CA THR A 240 -21.86 -27.62 -2.51
C THR A 240 -21.19 -27.75 -1.16
N GLN A 241 -20.82 -28.99 -0.81
CA GLN A 241 -20.09 -29.35 0.39
C GLN A 241 -18.81 -30.08 -0.04
N TRP A 242 -17.93 -29.36 -0.75
CA TRP A 242 -16.69 -29.94 -1.25
C TRP A 242 -15.58 -29.82 -0.22
N GLY A 243 -14.61 -30.73 -0.29
CA GLY A 243 -13.48 -30.80 0.64
C GLY A 243 -12.14 -30.77 -0.08
N GLN A 244 -11.07 -30.94 0.71
CA GLN A 244 -9.70 -30.84 0.23
C GLN A 244 -9.03 -32.21 0.01
N HIS A 245 -9.60 -33.25 0.60
CA HIS A 245 -9.10 -34.63 0.54
C HIS A 245 -9.76 -35.43 -0.59
N PHE A 246 -9.32 -36.67 -0.76
CA PHE A 246 -9.92 -37.59 -1.71
C PHE A 246 -11.44 -37.71 -1.48
N PRO A 247 -12.25 -37.70 -2.55
CA PRO A 247 -11.89 -37.73 -3.97
C PRO A 247 -11.75 -36.33 -4.62
N PHE A 248 -11.84 -35.23 -3.87
CA PHE A 248 -11.81 -33.86 -4.40
C PHE A 248 -10.43 -33.48 -4.96
N ASN A 249 -9.36 -34.08 -4.45
CA ASN A 249 -7.97 -33.85 -4.87
C ASN A 249 -7.48 -34.85 -5.94
N LEU A 250 -8.35 -35.62 -6.55
CA LEU A 250 -8.02 -36.70 -7.51
C LEU A 250 -7.12 -36.25 -8.67
N LEU A 251 -7.18 -34.99 -9.07
CA LEU A 251 -6.37 -34.43 -10.16
C LEU A 251 -5.33 -33.42 -9.66
N CYS A 252 -5.03 -33.40 -8.36
CA CYS A 252 -3.92 -32.67 -7.79
C CYS A 252 -2.59 -33.43 -8.00
N PRO A 253 -1.42 -32.79 -7.86
CA PRO A 253 -0.13 -33.46 -7.97
C PRO A 253 -0.01 -34.69 -7.05
N VAL A 254 0.71 -35.69 -7.50
CA VAL A 254 0.96 -36.91 -6.71
C VAL A 254 1.93 -36.60 -5.58
N THR A 255 1.71 -37.21 -4.41
CA THR A 255 2.61 -37.12 -3.26
C THR A 255 3.82 -38.03 -3.45
N ASP A 256 4.98 -37.61 -2.92
CA ASP A 256 6.19 -38.45 -2.84
C ASP A 256 6.11 -39.50 -1.71
N LYS A 257 5.13 -39.36 -0.80
CA LYS A 257 4.87 -40.32 0.29
C LYS A 257 4.04 -41.48 -0.24
N SER A 258 4.47 -42.69 -0.04
CA SER A 258 3.73 -43.92 -0.44
C SER A 258 2.51 -44.10 0.46
N ASN A 259 1.42 -43.44 0.14
CA ASN A 259 0.12 -43.64 0.77
C ASN A 259 -0.83 -44.22 -0.27
N GLU A 260 -1.05 -45.54 -0.23
CA GLU A 260 -1.90 -46.27 -1.17
C GLU A 260 -3.36 -45.80 -1.16
N GLN A 261 -3.85 -45.22 -0.07
CA GLN A 261 -5.23 -44.76 0.08
C GLN A 261 -5.46 -43.35 -0.48
N ASN A 262 -4.48 -42.49 -0.47
CA ASN A 262 -4.56 -41.15 -1.04
C ASN A 262 -3.20 -40.71 -1.60
N PRO A 263 -2.89 -41.01 -2.87
CA PRO A 263 -1.62 -40.68 -3.49
C PRO A 263 -1.51 -39.19 -3.92
N TYR A 264 -2.50 -38.37 -3.65
CA TYR A 264 -2.56 -36.99 -4.12
C TYR A 264 -2.33 -35.99 -2.98
N LYS A 265 -1.63 -34.92 -3.30
CA LYS A 265 -1.48 -33.75 -2.41
C LYS A 265 -2.85 -33.10 -2.15
N LEU A 266 -2.98 -32.38 -1.04
CA LEU A 266 -4.23 -31.72 -0.69
C LEU A 266 -4.62 -30.69 -1.75
N ALA A 267 -5.92 -30.61 -2.07
CA ALA A 267 -6.42 -29.63 -3.02
C ALA A 267 -6.20 -28.17 -2.56
N GLY A 268 -6.26 -27.93 -1.24
CA GLY A 268 -6.13 -26.61 -0.63
C GLY A 268 -7.46 -25.87 -0.49
N CYS A 269 -7.57 -25.09 0.57
CA CYS A 269 -8.80 -24.37 0.91
C CYS A 269 -9.17 -23.32 -0.16
N GLY A 270 -8.20 -22.61 -0.72
CA GLY A 270 -8.41 -21.61 -1.75
C GLY A 270 -9.01 -22.17 -3.04
N PRO A 271 -8.41 -23.20 -3.67
CA PRO A 271 -8.98 -23.85 -4.84
C PRO A 271 -10.38 -24.40 -4.61
N VAL A 272 -10.65 -25.01 -3.45
CA VAL A 272 -11.99 -25.54 -3.12
C VAL A 272 -13.00 -24.40 -2.99
N ALA A 273 -12.67 -23.32 -2.27
CA ALA A 273 -13.55 -22.17 -2.13
C ALA A 273 -13.83 -21.52 -3.51
N MET A 274 -12.78 -21.30 -4.32
CA MET A 274 -12.91 -20.77 -5.67
C MET A 274 -13.79 -21.67 -6.55
N ALA A 275 -13.56 -22.97 -6.54
CA ALA A 275 -14.31 -23.94 -7.37
C ALA A 275 -15.78 -23.98 -6.99
N GLN A 276 -16.14 -23.92 -5.71
CA GLN A 276 -17.53 -23.87 -5.27
C GLN A 276 -18.26 -22.61 -5.77
N VAL A 277 -17.57 -21.44 -5.77
CA VAL A 277 -18.14 -20.21 -6.31
C VAL A 277 -18.27 -20.26 -7.83
N VAL A 278 -17.28 -20.80 -8.55
CA VAL A 278 -17.29 -21.00 -10.00
C VAL A 278 -18.43 -21.95 -10.40
N ASN A 279 -18.62 -23.07 -9.66
CA ASN A 279 -19.73 -23.97 -9.87
C ASN A 279 -21.10 -23.34 -9.56
N TYR A 280 -21.19 -22.49 -8.54
CA TYR A 280 -22.41 -21.76 -8.22
C TYR A 280 -22.87 -20.87 -9.39
N HIS A 281 -21.95 -20.17 -10.03
CA HIS A 281 -22.23 -19.36 -11.22
C HIS A 281 -22.38 -20.18 -12.49
N ARG A 282 -21.91 -21.42 -12.53
CA ARG A 282 -21.82 -22.27 -13.74
C ARG A 282 -21.09 -21.54 -14.88
N TYR A 283 -20.02 -20.85 -14.55
CA TYR A 283 -19.27 -19.99 -15.47
C TYR A 283 -17.78 -20.03 -15.16
N PRO A 284 -16.90 -20.06 -16.18
CA PRO A 284 -17.15 -20.13 -17.63
C PRO A 284 -17.54 -21.54 -18.09
N SER A 285 -17.96 -21.69 -19.34
CA SER A 285 -18.30 -23.02 -19.89
C SER A 285 -17.10 -23.90 -20.20
N MET A 286 -15.90 -23.29 -20.38
CA MET A 286 -14.65 -23.96 -20.73
C MET A 286 -13.59 -23.78 -19.65
N SER A 287 -12.69 -24.76 -19.52
CA SER A 287 -11.51 -24.65 -18.70
C SER A 287 -10.58 -23.51 -19.15
N PRO A 288 -9.69 -22.99 -18.29
CA PRO A 288 -8.77 -21.90 -18.62
C PRO A 288 -7.85 -22.15 -19.82
N ASP A 289 -7.52 -23.41 -20.11
CA ASP A 289 -6.74 -23.84 -21.27
C ASP A 289 -7.59 -23.98 -22.56
N GLY A 290 -8.92 -23.92 -22.43
CA GLY A 290 -9.87 -24.09 -23.54
C GLY A 290 -10.08 -25.53 -24.01
N GLU A 291 -9.48 -26.51 -23.32
CA GLU A 291 -9.47 -27.91 -23.76
C GLU A 291 -10.64 -28.71 -23.18
N TYR A 292 -11.18 -28.32 -22.01
CA TYR A 292 -12.23 -29.07 -21.31
C TYR A 292 -13.49 -28.22 -21.14
N LYS A 293 -14.65 -28.79 -21.60
CA LYS A 293 -15.96 -28.20 -21.35
C LYS A 293 -16.49 -28.68 -20.00
N TYR A 294 -16.78 -27.78 -19.10
CA TYR A 294 -17.30 -28.13 -17.79
C TYR A 294 -18.71 -28.72 -17.88
N GLU A 295 -18.87 -29.89 -17.27
CA GLU A 295 -20.12 -30.61 -17.21
C GLU A 295 -20.85 -30.33 -15.89
N TRP A 296 -21.40 -29.12 -15.78
CA TRP A 296 -21.99 -28.58 -14.54
C TRP A 296 -23.04 -29.52 -13.92
N ASP A 297 -23.83 -30.20 -14.73
CA ASP A 297 -24.91 -31.09 -14.27
C ASP A 297 -24.39 -32.40 -13.67
N LEU A 298 -23.16 -32.78 -13.95
CA LEU A 298 -22.50 -33.92 -13.31
C LEU A 298 -21.88 -33.57 -11.94
N MET A 299 -21.66 -32.28 -11.65
CA MET A 299 -21.06 -31.85 -10.40
C MET A 299 -22.06 -31.96 -9.26
N PHE A 300 -21.76 -32.80 -8.29
CA PHE A 300 -22.62 -33.07 -7.15
C PHE A 300 -22.48 -32.04 -6.04
N ASN A 301 -23.54 -31.86 -5.26
CA ASN A 301 -23.47 -30.95 -4.10
C ASN A 301 -22.75 -31.60 -2.91
N THR A 302 -23.06 -32.83 -2.57
CA THR A 302 -22.53 -33.57 -1.43
C THR A 302 -22.07 -34.96 -1.87
N LEU A 303 -20.90 -35.38 -1.42
CA LEU A 303 -20.38 -36.70 -1.69
C LEU A 303 -21.22 -37.75 -0.95
N ASN A 304 -21.72 -38.73 -1.70
CA ASN A 304 -22.44 -39.87 -1.15
C ASN A 304 -22.28 -41.11 -2.08
N ALA A 305 -22.79 -42.24 -1.68
CA ALA A 305 -22.64 -43.51 -2.40
C ALA A 305 -23.21 -43.52 -3.83
N ASN A 306 -24.11 -42.59 -4.18
CA ASN A 306 -24.75 -42.51 -5.50
C ASN A 306 -23.99 -41.60 -6.48
N VAL A 307 -22.91 -40.95 -6.06
CA VAL A 307 -22.12 -40.08 -6.93
C VAL A 307 -21.38 -40.91 -7.98
N SER A 308 -21.58 -40.58 -9.25
CA SER A 308 -20.91 -41.27 -10.36
C SER A 308 -19.41 -40.96 -10.41
N LYS A 309 -18.59 -41.88 -10.92
CA LYS A 309 -17.15 -41.62 -11.18
C LYS A 309 -16.93 -40.41 -12.08
N LYS A 310 -17.81 -40.19 -13.09
CA LYS A 310 -17.75 -38.99 -13.94
C LYS A 310 -17.99 -37.71 -13.15
N GLY A 311 -18.92 -37.71 -12.20
CA GLY A 311 -19.19 -36.57 -11.34
C GLY A 311 -17.98 -36.28 -10.45
N ILE A 312 -17.31 -37.28 -9.89
CA ILE A 312 -16.08 -37.11 -9.11
C ILE A 312 -14.98 -36.44 -9.96
N VAL A 313 -14.76 -36.94 -11.18
CA VAL A 313 -13.78 -36.40 -12.12
C VAL A 313 -14.13 -34.95 -12.50
N ALA A 314 -15.38 -34.64 -12.75
CA ALA A 314 -15.84 -33.30 -13.12
C ALA A 314 -15.53 -32.27 -11.97
N VAL A 315 -15.83 -32.64 -10.72
CA VAL A 315 -15.52 -31.80 -9.55
C VAL A 315 -14.01 -31.66 -9.35
N ALA A 316 -13.27 -32.77 -9.39
CA ALA A 316 -11.81 -32.75 -9.21
C ALA A 316 -11.11 -31.94 -10.32
N LYS A 317 -11.62 -31.98 -11.58
CA LYS A 317 -11.08 -31.16 -12.68
C LYS A 317 -11.25 -29.67 -12.40
N LEU A 318 -12.43 -29.24 -11.99
CA LEU A 318 -12.66 -27.83 -11.66
C LEU A 318 -11.77 -27.38 -10.50
N ILE A 319 -11.66 -28.17 -9.43
CA ILE A 319 -10.79 -27.85 -8.28
C ILE A 319 -9.32 -27.76 -8.71
N SER A 320 -8.85 -28.71 -9.53
CA SER A 320 -7.48 -28.71 -10.06
C SER A 320 -7.22 -27.47 -10.93
N ASP A 321 -8.15 -27.12 -11.82
CA ASP A 321 -8.02 -25.93 -12.67
C ASP A 321 -7.95 -24.64 -11.84
N CYS A 322 -8.79 -24.54 -10.80
CA CYS A 322 -8.76 -23.44 -9.85
C CYS A 322 -7.41 -23.37 -9.13
N GLY A 323 -6.85 -24.51 -8.72
CA GLY A 323 -5.58 -24.59 -8.03
C GLY A 323 -4.39 -24.18 -8.90
N ILE A 324 -4.32 -24.70 -10.12
CA ILE A 324 -3.27 -24.35 -11.10
C ILE A 324 -3.35 -22.85 -11.42
N SER A 325 -4.56 -22.36 -11.70
CA SER A 325 -4.80 -20.96 -12.09
C SER A 325 -4.49 -19.98 -10.99
N SER A 326 -4.66 -20.34 -9.72
CA SER A 326 -4.38 -19.53 -8.54
C SER A 326 -2.99 -19.75 -7.96
N PHE A 327 -2.06 -20.38 -8.69
CA PHE A 327 -0.69 -20.65 -8.28
C PHE A 327 -0.59 -21.34 -6.92
N THR A 328 -1.45 -22.32 -6.68
CA THR A 328 -1.46 -23.07 -5.43
C THR A 328 -0.14 -23.82 -5.23
N GLU A 329 0.49 -23.60 -4.08
CA GLU A 329 1.63 -24.40 -3.60
C GLU A 329 1.06 -25.66 -2.95
N TYR A 330 1.18 -26.80 -3.66
CA TYR A 330 0.65 -28.06 -3.21
C TYR A 330 1.57 -28.77 -2.23
N GLY A 331 1.02 -29.20 -1.10
CA GLY A 331 1.70 -30.00 -0.08
C GLY A 331 0.90 -31.22 0.35
N ASP A 332 1.53 -32.12 1.11
CA ASP A 332 0.92 -33.34 1.61
C ASP A 332 0.00 -33.07 2.81
N ASP A 333 0.45 -32.20 3.71
CA ASP A 333 -0.26 -31.88 4.95
C ASP A 333 -0.99 -30.53 4.89
N TRP A 334 -0.60 -29.64 3.92
CA TRP A 334 -1.25 -28.37 3.66
C TRP A 334 -0.97 -27.91 2.22
N SER A 335 -1.90 -27.15 1.66
CA SER A 335 -1.73 -26.49 0.37
C SER A 335 -2.22 -25.05 0.49
N SER A 336 -1.48 -24.08 -0.08
CA SER A 336 -1.77 -22.68 0.09
C SER A 336 -1.84 -21.91 -1.22
N THR A 337 -2.71 -20.92 -1.21
CA THR A 337 -2.75 -19.83 -2.20
C THR A 337 -3.21 -18.54 -1.50
N TYR A 338 -3.10 -17.43 -2.19
CA TYR A 338 -3.51 -16.13 -1.67
C TYR A 338 -4.77 -15.63 -2.38
N LEU A 339 -5.56 -14.82 -1.66
CA LEU A 339 -6.80 -14.24 -2.19
C LEU A 339 -6.57 -13.39 -3.46
N ASP A 340 -5.41 -12.74 -3.54
CA ASP A 340 -4.98 -11.96 -4.71
C ASP A 340 -4.77 -12.84 -5.95
N PHE A 341 -4.20 -14.03 -5.77
CA PHE A 341 -4.01 -14.98 -6.86
C PHE A 341 -5.33 -15.56 -7.33
N ILE A 342 -6.25 -15.82 -6.40
CA ILE A 342 -7.63 -16.26 -6.74
C ILE A 342 -8.33 -15.18 -7.56
N MET A 343 -8.30 -13.91 -7.11
CA MET A 343 -8.85 -12.79 -7.87
C MET A 343 -8.22 -12.67 -9.25
N GLY A 344 -6.90 -12.81 -9.32
CA GLY A 344 -6.16 -12.79 -10.59
C GLY A 344 -6.57 -13.93 -11.53
N ALA A 345 -6.77 -15.14 -11.02
CA ALA A 345 -7.23 -16.31 -11.77
C ALA A 345 -8.65 -16.08 -12.31
N LEU A 346 -9.57 -15.66 -11.45
CA LEU A 346 -10.97 -15.37 -11.82
C LEU A 346 -11.03 -14.34 -12.95
N LYS A 347 -10.30 -13.24 -12.85
CA LYS A 347 -10.30 -12.17 -13.87
C LYS A 347 -9.67 -12.59 -15.19
N ARG A 348 -8.48 -13.20 -15.16
CA ARG A 348 -7.70 -13.47 -16.37
C ARG A 348 -8.07 -14.73 -17.10
N LEU A 349 -8.38 -15.78 -16.35
CA LEU A 349 -8.49 -17.15 -16.88
C LEU A 349 -9.92 -17.64 -16.88
N PHE A 350 -10.73 -17.21 -15.89
CA PHE A 350 -12.14 -17.60 -15.82
C PHE A 350 -13.08 -16.53 -16.38
N GLY A 351 -12.58 -15.38 -16.86
CA GLY A 351 -13.39 -14.36 -17.51
C GLY A 351 -14.38 -13.62 -16.60
N TYR A 352 -14.10 -13.55 -15.31
CA TYR A 352 -14.91 -12.81 -14.34
C TYR A 352 -14.73 -11.30 -14.46
N SER A 353 -15.67 -10.54 -13.87
CA SER A 353 -15.69 -9.09 -13.89
C SER A 353 -14.42 -8.45 -13.33
N ASN A 354 -13.99 -7.36 -13.95
CA ASN A 354 -12.86 -6.56 -13.46
C ASN A 354 -13.19 -5.73 -12.21
N ASN A 355 -14.48 -5.67 -11.82
CA ASN A 355 -14.94 -4.87 -10.67
C ASN A 355 -14.60 -5.51 -9.31
N MET A 356 -14.16 -6.77 -9.28
CA MET A 356 -13.78 -7.46 -8.04
C MET A 356 -12.77 -6.66 -7.23
N SER A 357 -12.98 -6.63 -5.92
CA SER A 357 -12.17 -5.83 -4.98
C SER A 357 -11.91 -6.58 -3.67
N ILE A 358 -10.70 -6.40 -3.13
CA ILE A 358 -10.31 -6.99 -1.84
C ILE A 358 -10.37 -5.92 -0.75
N TYR A 359 -10.93 -6.27 0.41
CA TYR A 359 -11.01 -5.43 1.60
C TYR A 359 -10.39 -6.12 2.81
N ASN A 360 -9.58 -5.36 3.56
CA ASN A 360 -9.01 -5.83 4.82
C ASN A 360 -9.88 -5.33 5.99
N ARG A 361 -10.33 -6.23 6.86
CA ARG A 361 -11.12 -5.85 8.02
C ARG A 361 -10.37 -4.95 9.01
N ALA A 362 -9.04 -5.04 9.07
CA ALA A 362 -8.25 -4.18 9.94
C ALA A 362 -8.49 -2.67 9.70
N ASP A 363 -8.94 -2.30 8.49
CA ASP A 363 -9.29 -0.91 8.17
C ASP A 363 -10.67 -0.50 8.66
N PHE A 364 -11.44 -1.43 9.24
CA PHE A 364 -12.84 -1.27 9.64
C PHE A 364 -13.08 -1.53 11.13
N LEU A 365 -12.07 -1.38 12.00
CA LEU A 365 -12.14 -1.75 13.41
C LEU A 365 -12.94 -0.78 14.29
N THR A 366 -13.23 0.45 13.84
CA THR A 366 -14.14 1.32 14.60
C THR A 366 -15.59 0.85 14.41
N PRO A 367 -16.49 1.04 15.40
CA PRO A 367 -17.87 0.55 15.29
C PRO A 367 -18.60 1.01 14.03
N LYS A 368 -18.39 2.26 13.61
CA LYS A 368 -18.99 2.82 12.39
C LYS A 368 -18.43 2.18 11.13
N ARG A 369 -17.13 1.93 11.07
CA ARG A 369 -16.49 1.27 9.92
C ARG A 369 -16.80 -0.22 9.88
N ASP A 370 -16.93 -0.90 11.02
CA ASP A 370 -17.43 -2.28 11.08
C ASP A 370 -18.85 -2.39 10.49
N SER A 371 -19.69 -1.40 10.74
CA SER A 371 -21.02 -1.31 10.09
C SER A 371 -20.92 -1.24 8.56
N LEU A 372 -19.99 -0.47 8.00
CA LEU A 372 -19.75 -0.44 6.54
C LEU A 372 -19.26 -1.79 6.01
N TYR A 373 -18.38 -2.46 6.75
CA TYR A 373 -17.88 -3.78 6.37
C TYR A 373 -19.02 -4.81 6.31
N ARG A 374 -19.92 -4.78 7.30
CA ARG A 374 -21.12 -5.64 7.33
C ARG A 374 -22.10 -5.28 6.21
N GLN A 375 -22.27 -4.00 5.89
CA GLN A 375 -23.10 -3.54 4.76
C GLN A 375 -22.56 -4.08 3.42
N LEU A 376 -21.25 -4.07 3.22
CA LEU A 376 -20.63 -4.66 2.03
C LEU A 376 -20.97 -6.15 1.90
N ILE A 377 -20.76 -6.93 2.95
CA ILE A 377 -21.10 -8.36 2.96
C ILE A 377 -22.59 -8.55 2.64
N PHE A 378 -23.47 -7.80 3.32
CA PHE A 378 -24.92 -7.91 3.09
C PHE A 378 -25.31 -7.57 1.65
N SER A 379 -24.74 -6.52 1.08
CA SER A 379 -25.04 -6.11 -0.31
C SER A 379 -24.65 -7.18 -1.33
N GLU A 380 -23.53 -7.89 -1.11
CA GLU A 380 -23.11 -9.00 -1.94
C GLU A 380 -24.08 -10.19 -1.82
N LEU A 381 -24.37 -10.60 -0.58
CA LEU A 381 -25.23 -11.73 -0.31
C LEU A 381 -26.67 -11.50 -0.85
N LYS A 382 -27.21 -10.30 -0.66
CA LYS A 382 -28.53 -9.92 -1.18
C LYS A 382 -28.57 -9.92 -2.72
N ALA A 383 -27.45 -9.58 -3.35
CA ALA A 383 -27.31 -9.62 -4.80
C ALA A 383 -26.98 -11.02 -5.34
N GLY A 384 -27.01 -12.07 -4.50
CA GLY A 384 -26.69 -13.44 -4.91
C GLY A 384 -25.22 -13.69 -5.18
N ARG A 385 -24.31 -12.88 -4.63
CA ARG A 385 -22.86 -13.02 -4.81
C ARG A 385 -22.20 -13.54 -3.53
N PRO A 386 -21.69 -14.77 -3.53
CA PRO A 386 -20.90 -15.31 -2.43
C PRO A 386 -19.60 -14.52 -2.26
N VAL A 387 -19.16 -14.31 -1.01
CA VAL A 387 -17.95 -13.60 -0.65
C VAL A 387 -16.82 -14.60 -0.37
N LEU A 388 -15.75 -14.57 -1.16
CA LEU A 388 -14.54 -15.32 -0.83
C LEU A 388 -13.80 -14.61 0.32
N TYR A 389 -13.51 -15.36 1.36
CA TYR A 389 -13.03 -14.81 2.62
C TYR A 389 -11.79 -15.54 3.14
N ARG A 390 -10.87 -14.80 3.74
CA ARG A 390 -9.68 -15.34 4.41
C ARG A 390 -9.65 -14.86 5.86
N GLY A 391 -9.33 -15.78 6.78
CA GLY A 391 -9.02 -15.47 8.16
C GLY A 391 -7.78 -16.22 8.64
N THR A 392 -7.24 -15.81 9.79
CA THR A 392 -6.11 -16.47 10.46
C THR A 392 -6.54 -16.88 11.88
N SER A 393 -6.21 -18.10 12.28
CA SER A 393 -6.47 -18.60 13.62
C SER A 393 -5.54 -17.96 14.64
N LYS A 394 -5.84 -18.11 15.95
CA LYS A 394 -4.95 -17.69 17.05
C LYS A 394 -3.56 -18.35 16.98
N LYS A 395 -3.46 -19.50 16.32
CA LYS A 395 -2.19 -20.22 16.14
C LYS A 395 -1.39 -19.73 14.91
N GLY A 396 -1.97 -18.83 14.12
CA GLY A 396 -1.37 -18.31 12.89
C GLY A 396 -1.73 -19.05 11.62
N ASP A 397 -2.59 -20.10 11.69
CA ASP A 397 -3.01 -20.87 10.53
C ASP A 397 -3.99 -20.05 9.70
N GLY A 398 -3.66 -19.86 8.42
CA GLY A 398 -4.54 -19.18 7.45
C GLY A 398 -5.55 -20.13 6.85
N HIS A 399 -6.79 -19.66 6.62
CA HIS A 399 -7.81 -20.42 5.91
C HIS A 399 -8.62 -19.54 4.96
N LEU A 400 -8.94 -20.09 3.80
CA LEU A 400 -9.83 -19.51 2.79
C LEU A 400 -11.16 -20.27 2.78
N PHE A 401 -12.26 -19.54 2.86
CA PHE A 401 -13.61 -20.07 2.93
C PHE A 401 -14.60 -19.10 2.28
N ILE A 402 -15.89 -19.43 2.30
CA ILE A 402 -16.92 -18.64 1.66
C ILE A 402 -17.90 -18.13 2.71
N ILE A 403 -18.22 -16.84 2.68
CA ILE A 403 -19.40 -16.28 3.34
C ILE A 403 -20.50 -16.23 2.28
N ASP A 404 -21.58 -16.95 2.50
CA ASP A 404 -22.63 -17.17 1.50
C ASP A 404 -24.06 -16.99 2.00
N GLY A 405 -24.21 -16.50 3.24
CA GLY A 405 -25.51 -16.19 3.83
C GLY A 405 -25.38 -15.34 5.09
N CYS A 406 -26.49 -14.84 5.59
CA CYS A 406 -26.52 -14.13 6.87
C CYS A 406 -27.86 -14.34 7.59
N LYS A 407 -27.83 -14.27 8.93
CA LYS A 407 -29.02 -14.36 9.77
C LYS A 407 -28.82 -13.51 11.01
N LYS A 408 -29.70 -12.50 11.22
CA LYS A 408 -29.59 -11.52 12.30
C LYS A 408 -28.24 -10.78 12.25
N ASP A 409 -27.32 -11.08 13.17
CA ASP A 409 -26.00 -10.47 13.31
C ASP A 409 -24.84 -11.41 12.89
N LYS A 410 -25.19 -12.64 12.45
CA LYS A 410 -24.24 -13.68 12.05
C LYS A 410 -24.19 -13.88 10.55
N VAL A 411 -23.03 -14.33 10.05
CA VAL A 411 -22.84 -14.77 8.69
C VAL A 411 -22.77 -16.29 8.60
N HIS A 412 -23.32 -16.86 7.52
CA HIS A 412 -23.13 -18.27 7.20
C HIS A 412 -21.80 -18.46 6.49
N VAL A 413 -21.06 -19.48 6.91
CA VAL A 413 -19.73 -19.82 6.39
C VAL A 413 -19.74 -21.24 5.86
N ASN A 414 -19.21 -21.41 4.64
CA ASN A 414 -18.85 -22.69 4.06
C ASN A 414 -17.34 -22.86 4.13
N MET A 415 -16.87 -23.76 5.01
CA MET A 415 -15.47 -23.94 5.31
C MET A 415 -14.66 -24.67 4.23
N GLY A 416 -15.31 -25.34 3.28
CA GLY A 416 -14.63 -26.16 2.28
C GLY A 416 -14.04 -27.45 2.86
N TRP A 417 -14.67 -28.01 3.90
CA TRP A 417 -14.30 -29.26 4.60
C TRP A 417 -15.39 -30.32 4.48
N ALA A 418 -15.87 -30.56 3.26
CA ALA A 418 -16.92 -31.55 2.98
C ALA A 418 -18.22 -31.33 3.79
N GLY A 419 -18.50 -30.08 4.16
CA GLY A 419 -19.66 -29.69 4.98
C GLY A 419 -19.37 -29.62 6.47
N GLU A 420 -18.23 -30.11 6.94
CA GLU A 420 -17.85 -29.99 8.34
C GLU A 420 -17.65 -28.52 8.75
N SER A 421 -18.13 -28.17 9.92
CA SER A 421 -18.06 -26.81 10.47
C SER A 421 -18.72 -25.71 9.61
N ASN A 422 -19.55 -26.07 8.64
CA ASN A 422 -20.42 -25.09 7.99
C ASN A 422 -21.47 -24.60 8.97
N GLY A 423 -21.72 -23.29 9.03
CA GLY A 423 -22.67 -22.75 10.00
C GLY A 423 -22.69 -21.24 10.10
N TYR A 424 -23.43 -20.74 11.08
CA TYR A 424 -23.57 -19.30 11.35
C TYR A 424 -22.63 -18.84 12.47
N TYR A 425 -21.77 -17.90 12.14
CA TYR A 425 -20.71 -17.39 13.02
C TYR A 425 -20.81 -15.87 13.17
N ASP A 426 -20.25 -15.34 14.27
CA ASP A 426 -19.98 -13.91 14.40
C ASP A 426 -18.78 -13.53 13.52
N LEU A 427 -18.81 -12.33 12.93
CA LEU A 427 -17.67 -11.83 12.13
C LEU A 427 -16.39 -11.62 12.92
N SER A 428 -16.46 -11.59 14.25
CA SER A 428 -15.28 -11.53 15.14
C SER A 428 -14.62 -12.88 15.36
N ASP A 429 -15.37 -13.97 15.15
CA ASP A 429 -14.88 -15.34 15.29
C ASP A 429 -15.60 -16.27 14.30
N LEU A 430 -14.97 -16.49 13.17
CA LEU A 430 -15.47 -17.31 12.10
C LEU A 430 -15.00 -18.77 12.25
N GLY A 431 -15.46 -19.43 13.33
CA GLY A 431 -15.10 -20.82 13.60
C GLY A 431 -13.65 -21.00 14.03
N GLY A 432 -13.10 -20.05 14.83
CA GLY A 432 -11.72 -20.05 15.32
C GLY A 432 -10.78 -19.14 14.50
N TYR A 433 -11.25 -18.58 13.37
CA TYR A 433 -10.50 -17.60 12.59
C TYR A 433 -10.88 -16.20 13.06
N VAL A 434 -9.97 -15.58 13.81
CA VAL A 434 -10.21 -14.36 14.60
C VAL A 434 -9.36 -13.16 14.16
N ASP A 435 -8.39 -13.35 13.27
CA ASP A 435 -7.42 -12.32 12.86
C ASP A 435 -7.17 -12.31 11.35
N GLN A 436 -6.53 -11.26 10.87
CA GLN A 436 -6.13 -11.06 9.47
C GLN A 436 -7.25 -11.37 8.46
N HIS A 437 -8.42 -10.80 8.70
CA HIS A 437 -9.60 -11.01 7.87
C HIS A 437 -9.55 -10.19 6.58
N TRP A 438 -9.72 -10.88 5.46
CA TRP A 438 -9.79 -10.29 4.12
C TRP A 438 -10.99 -10.85 3.39
N MET A 439 -11.69 -10.02 2.62
CA MET A 439 -12.78 -10.45 1.74
C MET A 439 -12.56 -10.02 0.31
N LEU A 440 -12.92 -10.88 -0.63
CA LEU A 440 -13.03 -10.60 -2.06
C LEU A 440 -14.51 -10.55 -2.41
N ILE A 441 -14.95 -9.43 -2.94
CA ILE A 441 -16.33 -9.12 -3.32
C ILE A 441 -16.46 -8.76 -4.80
N ASP A 442 -17.69 -8.55 -5.28
CA ASP A 442 -18.04 -8.36 -6.70
C ASP A 442 -17.65 -9.56 -7.57
N VAL A 443 -17.69 -10.75 -6.97
CA VAL A 443 -17.39 -11.99 -7.69
C VAL A 443 -18.58 -12.35 -8.57
N ALA A 444 -18.52 -11.93 -9.83
CA ALA A 444 -19.57 -12.12 -10.84
C ALA A 444 -18.93 -12.30 -12.22
N ASP A 445 -19.69 -12.77 -13.18
CA ASP A 445 -19.24 -12.92 -14.57
C ASP A 445 -18.95 -11.58 -15.25
N SER A 446 -18.41 -11.60 -16.45
CA SER A 446 -18.00 -10.40 -17.20
C SER A 446 -19.14 -9.45 -17.58
N SER A 447 -20.39 -9.92 -17.52
CA SER A 447 -21.57 -9.09 -17.81
C SER A 447 -21.94 -8.14 -16.67
N TYR A 448 -21.45 -8.42 -15.45
CA TYR A 448 -21.74 -7.62 -14.27
C TYR A 448 -21.18 -6.20 -14.40
N GLN A 449 -22.07 -5.23 -14.26
CA GLN A 449 -21.75 -3.81 -14.21
C GLN A 449 -21.99 -3.29 -12.78
N ALA A 450 -20.93 -2.85 -12.13
CA ALA A 450 -21.04 -2.23 -10.81
C ALA A 450 -21.72 -0.84 -10.91
N ALA A 451 -22.54 -0.50 -9.91
CA ALA A 451 -23.11 0.83 -9.81
C ALA A 451 -21.98 1.88 -9.70
N THR A 452 -21.91 2.79 -10.67
CA THR A 452 -20.86 3.79 -10.78
C THR A 452 -21.42 5.18 -10.53
N LYS A 453 -20.80 5.95 -9.65
CA LYS A 453 -21.12 7.36 -9.42
C LYS A 453 -20.46 8.20 -10.50
N GLU A 454 -21.25 8.84 -11.35
CA GLU A 454 -20.76 9.83 -12.32
C GLU A 454 -20.73 11.23 -11.69
N VAL A 455 -19.62 11.95 -11.90
CA VAL A 455 -19.43 13.32 -11.41
C VAL A 455 -18.77 14.17 -12.49
N THR A 456 -19.42 15.30 -12.82
CA THR A 456 -18.84 16.29 -13.74
C THR A 456 -18.24 17.43 -12.94
N ILE A 457 -16.93 17.66 -13.09
CA ILE A 457 -16.14 18.66 -12.40
C ILE A 457 -15.98 19.85 -13.35
N ASN A 458 -16.86 20.83 -13.25
CA ASN A 458 -16.82 22.06 -14.07
C ASN A 458 -15.70 23.01 -13.60
N GLU A 459 -15.42 23.03 -12.29
CA GLU A 459 -14.39 23.82 -11.65
C GLU A 459 -13.37 22.89 -10.97
N ALA A 460 -12.12 22.97 -11.39
CA ALA A 460 -11.04 22.15 -10.83
C ALA A 460 -10.88 22.42 -9.32
N GLY A 461 -10.85 21.36 -8.50
CA GLY A 461 -10.78 21.42 -7.04
C GLY A 461 -12.14 21.32 -6.35
N SER A 462 -13.24 21.18 -7.11
CA SER A 462 -14.60 21.17 -6.54
C SER A 462 -15.14 19.77 -6.21
N LEU A 463 -14.43 18.67 -6.50
CA LEU A 463 -14.92 17.30 -6.29
C LEU A 463 -15.44 17.07 -4.86
N VAL A 464 -14.77 17.62 -3.87
CA VAL A 464 -15.16 17.51 -2.46
C VAL A 464 -16.55 18.09 -2.18
N LYS A 465 -16.93 19.13 -2.92
CA LYS A 465 -18.24 19.82 -2.78
C LYS A 465 -19.34 19.12 -3.59
N LEU A 466 -18.97 18.40 -4.65
CA LEU A 466 -19.90 17.69 -5.55
C LEU A 466 -20.35 16.35 -4.96
N LEU A 467 -19.67 15.85 -3.93
CA LEU A 467 -19.98 14.61 -3.24
C LEU A 467 -20.39 14.89 -1.79
N THR A 468 -21.51 14.33 -1.37
CA THR A 468 -21.90 14.37 0.05
C THR A 468 -20.88 13.62 0.92
N PRO A 469 -20.81 13.87 2.24
CA PRO A 469 -19.95 13.09 3.15
C PRO A 469 -20.20 11.58 3.07
N GLU A 470 -21.48 11.17 2.93
CA GLU A 470 -21.86 9.77 2.77
C GLU A 470 -21.35 9.18 1.44
N GLU A 471 -21.55 9.88 0.33
CA GLU A 471 -21.05 9.45 -0.98
C GLU A 471 -19.53 9.33 -1.00
N ARG A 472 -18.80 10.23 -0.36
CA ARG A 472 -17.33 10.14 -0.24
C ARG A 472 -16.90 8.90 0.54
N LEU A 473 -17.70 8.43 1.48
CA LEU A 473 -17.42 7.24 2.28
C LEU A 473 -17.85 5.95 1.57
N THR A 474 -19.03 5.96 0.93
CA THR A 474 -19.69 4.73 0.45
C THR A 474 -19.51 4.45 -1.04
N THR A 475 -19.14 5.44 -1.85
CA THR A 475 -18.90 5.25 -3.29
C THR A 475 -17.78 4.25 -3.52
N ARG A 476 -18.06 3.20 -4.31
CA ARG A 476 -17.10 2.14 -4.67
C ARG A 476 -16.48 2.36 -6.04
N HIS A 477 -17.24 2.86 -6.98
CA HIS A 477 -16.84 3.10 -8.36
C HIS A 477 -17.22 4.52 -8.75
N ILE A 478 -16.25 5.30 -9.26
CA ILE A 478 -16.49 6.69 -9.68
C ILE A 478 -16.02 6.91 -11.12
N LYS A 479 -16.83 7.60 -11.89
CA LYS A 479 -16.50 8.11 -13.22
C LYS A 479 -16.50 9.62 -13.20
N LEU A 480 -15.40 10.23 -13.63
CA LEU A 480 -15.14 11.65 -13.56
C LEU A 480 -15.09 12.26 -14.96
N LYS A 481 -15.63 13.47 -15.08
CA LYS A 481 -15.61 14.25 -16.33
C LYS A 481 -15.16 15.68 -16.03
N GLY A 482 -14.55 16.36 -17.01
CA GLY A 482 -14.20 17.77 -16.92
C GLY A 482 -12.78 18.02 -16.39
N LYS A 483 -12.60 19.04 -15.55
CA LYS A 483 -11.27 19.54 -15.14
C LYS A 483 -10.92 19.18 -13.72
N MET A 484 -9.69 18.75 -13.49
CA MET A 484 -9.21 18.38 -12.18
C MET A 484 -7.88 19.05 -11.81
N ASN A 485 -7.65 19.21 -10.52
CA ASN A 485 -6.36 19.65 -9.97
C ASN A 485 -5.94 18.81 -8.75
N GLY A 486 -4.88 19.22 -8.07
CA GLY A 486 -4.32 18.49 -6.91
C GLY A 486 -5.30 18.28 -5.75
N ILE A 487 -6.31 19.14 -5.60
CA ILE A 487 -7.34 19.05 -4.55
C ILE A 487 -8.27 17.89 -4.83
N ASP A 488 -8.68 17.71 -6.09
CA ASP A 488 -9.54 16.60 -6.49
C ASP A 488 -8.81 15.25 -6.30
N PHE A 489 -7.51 15.20 -6.62
CA PHE A 489 -6.69 14.02 -6.32
C PHE A 489 -6.57 13.76 -4.82
N PHE A 490 -6.49 14.80 -3.99
CA PHE A 490 -6.52 14.64 -2.55
C PHE A 490 -7.84 14.00 -2.10
N THR A 491 -8.99 14.49 -2.59
CA THR A 491 -10.31 13.94 -2.30
C THR A 491 -10.39 12.46 -2.70
N LEU A 492 -9.97 12.11 -3.91
CA LEU A 492 -9.94 10.71 -4.37
C LEU A 492 -9.06 9.82 -3.48
N ARG A 493 -7.88 10.31 -3.09
CA ARG A 493 -6.97 9.56 -2.20
C ARG A 493 -7.59 9.31 -0.82
N GLU A 494 -8.29 10.29 -0.26
CA GLU A 494 -9.00 10.11 1.01
C GLU A 494 -10.16 9.09 0.85
N MET A 495 -10.92 9.15 -0.22
CA MET A 495 -11.96 8.16 -0.54
C MET A 495 -11.38 6.75 -0.72
N LEU A 496 -10.21 6.62 -1.36
CA LEU A 496 -9.48 5.35 -1.53
C LEU A 496 -8.92 4.81 -0.20
N LYS A 497 -8.47 5.66 0.69
CA LYS A 497 -7.83 5.27 1.96
C LYS A 497 -8.81 5.06 3.09
N LYS A 498 -9.81 5.93 3.19
CA LYS A 498 -10.76 5.96 4.31
C LYS A 498 -12.15 5.48 3.94
N GLY A 499 -12.54 5.60 2.68
CA GLY A 499 -13.83 5.16 2.14
C GLY A 499 -13.76 3.80 1.45
N LEU A 500 -14.83 3.52 0.72
CA LEU A 500 -15.00 2.27 -0.02
C LEU A 500 -14.57 2.37 -1.49
N LEU A 501 -14.02 3.49 -1.94
CA LEU A 501 -13.62 3.69 -3.34
C LEU A 501 -12.56 2.67 -3.77
N ARG A 502 -12.75 2.07 -4.95
CA ARG A 502 -11.86 1.04 -5.53
C ARG A 502 -11.56 1.27 -6.99
N THR A 503 -12.47 1.88 -7.74
CA THR A 503 -12.24 2.14 -9.16
C THR A 503 -12.40 3.62 -9.47
N VAL A 504 -11.50 4.12 -10.30
CA VAL A 504 -11.49 5.52 -10.72
C VAL A 504 -11.39 5.56 -12.23
N ASP A 505 -12.46 5.98 -12.88
CA ASP A 505 -12.52 6.22 -14.32
C ASP A 505 -12.40 7.73 -14.57
N MET A 506 -11.33 8.12 -15.26
CA MET A 506 -11.02 9.49 -15.64
C MET A 506 -11.05 9.69 -17.16
N GLU A 507 -11.64 8.77 -17.92
CA GLU A 507 -11.60 8.77 -19.38
C GLU A 507 -12.00 10.12 -19.99
N GLU A 508 -13.01 10.78 -19.40
CA GLU A 508 -13.57 12.06 -19.86
C GLU A 508 -13.00 13.27 -19.08
N VAL A 509 -11.90 13.11 -18.36
CA VAL A 509 -11.19 14.20 -17.70
C VAL A 509 -10.21 14.85 -18.68
N GLU A 510 -10.19 16.18 -18.71
CA GLU A 510 -9.27 16.97 -19.53
C GLU A 510 -7.91 17.10 -18.82
N MET A 511 -6.95 16.23 -19.16
CA MET A 511 -5.65 16.21 -18.50
C MET A 511 -4.56 15.60 -19.40
N GLU A 512 -3.51 16.37 -19.70
CA GLU A 512 -2.37 15.89 -20.51
C GLU A 512 -1.27 15.23 -19.65
N THR A 513 -1.18 15.56 -18.36
CA THR A 513 -0.16 15.00 -17.47
C THR A 513 -0.80 14.56 -16.15
N LEU A 514 -0.71 13.28 -15.83
CA LEU A 514 -1.09 12.79 -14.52
C LEU A 514 -0.05 13.29 -13.48
N PRO A 515 -0.46 13.91 -12.37
CA PRO A 515 0.48 14.44 -11.40
C PRO A 515 1.45 13.40 -10.84
N ASP A 516 2.65 13.83 -10.43
CA ASP A 516 3.55 13.00 -9.63
C ASP A 516 2.81 12.53 -8.38
N THR A 517 2.96 11.25 -8.03
CA THR A 517 2.35 10.63 -6.85
C THR A 517 0.81 10.69 -6.77
N ALA A 518 0.11 10.92 -7.90
CA ALA A 518 -1.35 11.12 -7.95
C ALA A 518 -2.16 10.14 -7.09
N PHE A 519 -1.83 8.84 -7.15
CA PHE A 519 -2.47 7.77 -6.38
C PHE A 519 -1.48 7.01 -5.49
N SER A 520 -0.32 7.57 -5.17
CA SER A 520 0.68 6.90 -4.34
C SER A 520 0.09 6.41 -3.02
N PHE A 521 0.38 5.14 -2.64
CA PHE A 521 -0.16 4.45 -1.46
C PHE A 521 -1.70 4.32 -1.41
N CYS A 522 -2.35 4.41 -2.54
CA CYS A 522 -3.76 4.05 -2.64
C CYS A 522 -3.88 2.51 -2.77
N HIS A 523 -3.58 1.80 -1.68
CA HIS A 523 -3.51 0.33 -1.66
C HIS A 523 -4.79 -0.34 -2.15
N TYR A 524 -5.93 0.33 -2.03
CA TYR A 524 -7.24 -0.20 -2.39
C TYR A 524 -7.70 0.15 -3.81
N LEU A 525 -6.97 1.01 -4.53
CA LEU A 525 -7.26 1.23 -5.95
C LEU A 525 -7.06 -0.06 -6.73
N SER A 526 -8.12 -0.59 -7.32
CA SER A 526 -8.10 -1.86 -8.07
C SER A 526 -8.15 -1.68 -9.59
N HIS A 527 -8.82 -0.62 -10.05
CA HIS A 527 -8.98 -0.33 -11.47
C HIS A 527 -8.88 1.17 -11.73
N PHE A 528 -8.13 1.53 -12.76
CA PHE A 528 -7.95 2.91 -13.18
C PHE A 528 -8.11 3.02 -14.69
N VAL A 529 -8.86 4.03 -15.14
CA VAL A 529 -8.97 4.42 -16.55
C VAL A 529 -8.41 5.82 -16.71
N ALA A 530 -7.40 5.95 -17.54
CA ALA A 530 -6.71 7.21 -17.78
C ALA A 530 -7.54 8.18 -18.66
N PRO A 531 -7.31 9.49 -18.54
CA PRO A 531 -7.85 10.47 -19.48
C PRO A 531 -7.46 10.16 -20.93
N ARG A 532 -8.39 10.33 -21.88
CA ARG A 532 -8.09 10.18 -23.32
C ARG A 532 -7.02 11.18 -23.81
N THR A 533 -6.91 12.32 -23.15
CA THR A 533 -5.95 13.38 -23.48
C THR A 533 -4.59 13.21 -22.82
N LEU A 534 -4.37 12.12 -22.04
CA LEU A 534 -3.15 11.90 -21.28
C LEU A 534 -1.96 11.63 -22.19
N LYS A 535 -0.92 12.48 -22.10
CA LYS A 535 0.36 12.34 -22.81
C LYS A 535 1.49 11.79 -21.92
N ARG A 536 1.45 12.10 -20.62
CA ARG A 536 2.51 11.74 -19.68
C ARG A 536 1.96 11.27 -18.34
N MET A 537 2.51 10.19 -17.85
CA MET A 537 2.30 9.78 -16.46
C MET A 537 3.34 10.44 -15.57
N GLY A 538 2.91 11.00 -14.45
CA GLY A 538 3.81 11.51 -13.43
C GLY A 538 4.66 10.42 -12.79
N ASN A 539 5.79 10.83 -12.17
CA ASN A 539 6.64 9.92 -11.43
C ASN A 539 5.86 9.35 -10.25
N GLN A 540 5.99 8.03 -10.02
CA GLN A 540 5.39 7.32 -8.89
C GLN A 540 3.87 7.53 -8.74
N SER A 541 3.18 7.81 -9.84
CA SER A 541 1.75 8.10 -9.84
C SER A 541 0.90 7.00 -9.20
N PHE A 542 1.32 5.73 -9.28
CA PHE A 542 0.68 4.57 -8.64
C PHE A 542 1.62 3.81 -7.70
N PHE A 543 2.60 4.49 -7.11
CA PHE A 543 3.56 3.87 -6.22
C PHE A 543 2.86 3.15 -5.05
N HIS A 544 3.15 1.84 -4.89
CA HIS A 544 2.52 0.97 -3.89
C HIS A 544 0.97 0.93 -3.94
N CYS A 545 0.36 1.08 -5.12
CA CYS A 545 -1.03 0.69 -5.32
C CYS A 545 -1.13 -0.85 -5.41
N SER A 546 -0.97 -1.53 -4.27
CA SER A 546 -0.77 -2.99 -4.23
C SER A 546 -1.92 -3.79 -4.83
N ASN A 547 -3.16 -3.28 -4.79
CA ASN A 547 -4.35 -3.94 -5.36
C ASN A 547 -4.68 -3.49 -6.79
N LEU A 548 -3.88 -2.62 -7.40
CA LEU A 548 -4.12 -2.20 -8.77
C LEU A 548 -3.93 -3.39 -9.72
N ASN A 549 -5.02 -3.83 -10.32
CA ASN A 549 -5.03 -4.96 -11.26
C ASN A 549 -4.97 -4.52 -12.72
N TYR A 550 -5.71 -3.45 -13.05
CA TYR A 550 -5.82 -2.91 -14.39
C TYR A 550 -5.63 -1.40 -14.38
N ALA A 551 -4.81 -0.94 -15.30
CA ALA A 551 -4.69 0.45 -15.67
C ALA A 551 -4.87 0.54 -17.19
N VAL A 552 -5.90 1.25 -17.63
CA VAL A 552 -6.24 1.43 -19.04
C VAL A 552 -5.69 2.76 -19.51
N PHE A 553 -4.92 2.74 -20.59
CA PHE A 553 -4.37 3.92 -21.26
C PHE A 553 -4.85 3.98 -22.68
N HIS A 554 -5.03 5.19 -23.18
CA HIS A 554 -5.49 5.48 -24.55
C HIS A 554 -4.35 5.95 -25.44
N ASP A 555 -4.57 5.93 -26.73
CA ASP A 555 -3.66 6.52 -27.71
C ASP A 555 -3.39 7.99 -27.37
N GLY A 556 -2.11 8.38 -27.49
CA GLY A 556 -1.63 9.69 -27.05
C GLY A 556 -0.64 9.64 -25.90
N LEU A 557 -0.67 8.59 -25.05
CA LEU A 557 0.32 8.41 -23.98
C LEU A 557 1.71 8.20 -24.58
N GLN A 558 2.66 9.09 -24.27
CA GLN A 558 4.03 9.08 -24.78
C GLN A 558 5.03 8.57 -23.74
N GLU A 559 4.80 8.85 -22.45
CA GLU A 559 5.78 8.58 -21.40
C GLU A 559 5.15 7.96 -20.15
N VAL A 560 5.73 6.85 -19.70
CA VAL A 560 5.49 6.26 -18.39
C VAL A 560 6.55 6.79 -17.42
N GLY A 561 6.12 7.49 -16.38
CA GLY A 561 7.01 8.16 -15.44
C GLY A 561 7.91 7.21 -14.63
N ASN A 562 8.96 7.75 -14.01
CA ASN A 562 9.86 6.97 -13.18
C ASN A 562 9.09 6.40 -11.97
N GLY A 563 9.26 5.10 -11.73
CA GLY A 563 8.63 4.41 -10.61
C GLY A 563 7.11 4.41 -10.62
N ALA A 564 6.48 4.67 -11.77
CA ALA A 564 5.03 4.88 -11.86
C ALA A 564 4.22 3.77 -11.18
N PHE A 565 4.63 2.51 -11.31
CA PHE A 565 3.95 1.33 -10.75
C PHE A 565 4.81 0.52 -9.76
N ILE A 566 5.82 1.13 -9.12
CA ILE A 566 6.59 0.38 -8.11
C ILE A 566 5.65 -0.23 -7.07
N GLY A 567 5.77 -1.54 -6.85
CA GLY A 567 5.01 -2.23 -5.80
C GLY A 567 3.52 -2.40 -6.09
N CYS A 568 3.09 -2.24 -7.35
CA CYS A 568 1.76 -2.65 -7.80
C CYS A 568 1.72 -4.19 -7.93
N ARG A 569 1.72 -4.87 -6.78
CA ARG A 569 1.93 -6.31 -6.70
C ARG A 569 0.89 -7.14 -7.45
N ASN A 570 -0.32 -6.60 -7.60
CA ASN A 570 -1.46 -7.27 -8.24
C ASN A 570 -1.72 -6.78 -9.68
N LEU A 571 -0.79 -6.05 -10.29
CA LEU A 571 -0.92 -5.60 -11.67
C LEU A 571 -0.83 -6.80 -12.62
N LEU A 572 -1.96 -7.14 -13.24
CA LEU A 572 -2.11 -8.36 -14.03
C LEU A 572 -1.58 -8.24 -15.45
N ALA A 573 -1.73 -7.06 -16.04
CA ALA A 573 -1.30 -6.78 -17.40
C ALA A 573 -0.93 -5.30 -17.55
N VAL A 574 0.00 -5.04 -18.44
CA VAL A 574 0.37 -3.71 -18.90
C VAL A 574 0.02 -3.63 -20.38
N ARG A 575 -0.95 -2.79 -20.71
CA ARG A 575 -1.28 -2.45 -22.09
C ARG A 575 -0.96 -0.97 -22.32
N LEU A 576 0.18 -0.74 -22.91
CA LEU A 576 0.59 0.59 -23.33
C LEU A 576 0.18 0.80 -24.79
N PRO A 577 -0.28 2.00 -25.18
CA PRO A 577 -0.59 2.30 -26.57
C PRO A 577 0.69 2.41 -27.42
N GLU A 578 0.55 2.25 -28.72
CA GLU A 578 1.66 2.34 -29.70
C GLU A 578 2.33 3.73 -29.72
N THR A 579 1.65 4.74 -29.23
CA THR A 579 2.19 6.11 -29.08
C THR A 579 3.21 6.24 -27.95
N THR A 580 3.35 5.22 -27.08
CA THR A 580 4.31 5.25 -25.97
C THR A 580 5.73 5.13 -26.49
N THR A 581 6.59 6.10 -26.15
CA THR A 581 7.98 6.17 -26.61
C THR A 581 8.99 5.84 -25.53
N ARG A 582 8.61 5.99 -24.25
CA ARG A 582 9.52 5.84 -23.11
C ARG A 582 8.88 5.16 -21.91
N ILE A 583 9.60 4.22 -21.32
CA ILE A 583 9.30 3.61 -20.02
C ILE A 583 10.39 4.06 -19.03
N GLY A 584 9.97 4.71 -17.94
CA GLY A 584 10.87 5.33 -16.98
C GLY A 584 11.68 4.34 -16.14
N PHE A 585 12.61 4.89 -15.36
CA PHE A 585 13.40 4.17 -14.35
C PHE A 585 12.48 3.51 -13.31
N ASN A 586 12.70 2.23 -12.94
CA ASN A 586 11.90 1.46 -11.97
C ASN A 586 10.38 1.40 -12.28
N ALA A 587 9.94 1.69 -13.49
CA ALA A 587 8.51 1.94 -13.78
C ALA A 587 7.58 0.82 -13.27
N TYR A 588 7.97 -0.44 -13.38
CA TYR A 588 7.20 -1.65 -12.98
C TYR A 588 7.93 -2.52 -11.96
N THR A 589 8.85 -1.97 -11.19
CA THR A 589 9.57 -2.73 -10.16
C THR A 589 8.60 -3.35 -9.15
N SER A 590 8.79 -4.65 -8.84
CA SER A 590 7.97 -5.42 -7.88
C SER A 590 6.49 -5.55 -8.27
N CYS A 591 6.17 -5.60 -9.56
CA CYS A 591 4.86 -6.00 -10.07
C CYS A 591 4.77 -7.53 -10.10
N ASN A 592 4.51 -8.13 -8.94
CA ASN A 592 4.72 -9.57 -8.74
C ASN A 592 3.79 -10.48 -9.54
N THR A 593 2.56 -10.07 -9.82
CA THR A 593 1.58 -10.87 -10.59
C THR A 593 1.69 -10.72 -12.10
N LEU A 594 2.59 -9.85 -12.59
CA LEU A 594 2.80 -9.63 -14.00
C LEU A 594 3.44 -10.87 -14.64
N LEU A 595 2.69 -11.55 -15.54
CA LEU A 595 3.13 -12.82 -16.16
C LEU A 595 3.83 -12.62 -17.51
N SER A 596 3.29 -11.71 -18.32
CA SER A 596 3.84 -11.40 -19.63
C SER A 596 3.68 -9.92 -19.94
N VAL A 597 4.61 -9.39 -20.71
CA VAL A 597 4.59 -8.00 -21.15
C VAL A 597 4.89 -7.95 -22.64
N THR A 598 4.06 -7.24 -23.38
CA THR A 598 4.37 -6.84 -24.75
C THR A 598 4.65 -5.34 -24.75
N ILE A 599 5.86 -4.98 -25.08
CA ILE A 599 6.27 -3.58 -25.26
C ILE A 599 5.86 -3.14 -26.66
N PRO A 600 5.08 -2.04 -26.79
CA PRO A 600 4.58 -1.59 -28.08
C PRO A 600 5.70 -1.04 -28.99
N GLU A 601 5.43 -1.04 -30.30
CA GLU A 601 6.40 -0.63 -31.31
C GLU A 601 6.82 0.85 -31.24
N GLY A 602 6.09 1.70 -30.53
CA GLY A 602 6.51 3.08 -30.26
C GLY A 602 7.71 3.22 -29.32
N VAL A 603 7.97 2.22 -28.44
CA VAL A 603 8.93 2.36 -27.34
C VAL A 603 10.36 2.25 -27.85
N SER A 604 11.13 3.34 -27.70
CA SER A 604 12.53 3.44 -28.04
C SER A 604 13.48 3.39 -26.81
N GLU A 605 12.98 3.66 -25.61
CA GLU A 605 13.79 3.69 -24.39
C GLU A 605 13.10 2.99 -23.21
N ILE A 606 13.83 2.09 -22.52
CA ILE A 606 13.44 1.45 -21.27
C ILE A 606 14.48 1.83 -20.19
N GLY A 607 14.04 2.40 -19.07
CA GLY A 607 14.90 2.86 -17.99
C GLY A 607 15.52 1.73 -17.16
N ASN A 608 16.55 2.06 -16.35
CA ASN A 608 17.18 1.10 -15.44
C ASN A 608 16.12 0.47 -14.50
N TYR A 609 16.26 -0.82 -14.21
CA TYR A 609 15.41 -1.56 -13.26
C TYR A 609 13.91 -1.57 -13.61
N ALA A 610 13.51 -1.22 -14.84
CA ALA A 610 12.11 -0.97 -15.17
C ALA A 610 11.16 -2.12 -14.83
N PHE A 611 11.59 -3.37 -14.91
CA PHE A 611 10.83 -4.59 -14.57
C PHE A 611 11.52 -5.43 -13.49
N SER A 612 12.41 -4.86 -12.68
CA SER A 612 13.11 -5.62 -11.64
C SER A 612 12.14 -6.16 -10.58
N TYR A 613 12.49 -7.32 -10.00
CA TYR A 613 11.68 -8.00 -8.97
C TYR A 613 10.25 -8.38 -9.41
N CYS A 614 10.00 -8.51 -10.71
CA CYS A 614 8.74 -9.08 -11.22
C CYS A 614 8.82 -10.62 -11.16
N GLN A 615 8.59 -11.20 -9.98
CA GLN A 615 8.89 -12.60 -9.66
C GLN A 615 8.15 -13.63 -10.54
N HIS A 616 6.96 -13.29 -11.05
CA HIS A 616 6.17 -14.17 -11.89
C HIS A 616 6.27 -13.84 -13.39
N LEU A 617 7.07 -12.84 -13.76
CA LEU A 617 7.25 -12.50 -15.18
C LEU A 617 7.91 -13.67 -15.91
N TYR A 618 7.17 -14.26 -16.85
CA TYR A 618 7.57 -15.44 -17.59
C TYR A 618 8.08 -15.13 -19.00
N SER A 619 7.46 -14.13 -19.65
CA SER A 619 7.84 -13.72 -21.00
C SER A 619 7.74 -12.21 -21.21
N ILE A 620 8.61 -11.68 -22.05
CA ILE A 620 8.54 -10.31 -22.54
C ILE A 620 8.82 -10.25 -24.03
N ASN A 621 8.00 -9.46 -24.77
CA ASN A 621 8.20 -9.17 -26.17
C ASN A 621 8.74 -7.72 -26.29
N LEU A 622 9.87 -7.56 -26.96
CA LEU A 622 10.57 -6.30 -27.16
C LEU A 622 10.49 -5.88 -28.64
N PRO A 623 10.16 -4.60 -28.94
CA PRO A 623 9.91 -4.14 -30.29
C PRO A 623 11.20 -3.87 -31.09
N LYS A 624 11.06 -3.74 -32.42
CA LYS A 624 12.15 -3.33 -33.29
C LYS A 624 12.59 -1.89 -33.04
N SER A 625 11.71 -1.04 -32.54
CA SER A 625 12.01 0.38 -32.24
C SER A 625 12.92 0.59 -31.03
N LEU A 626 13.13 -0.43 -30.19
CA LEU A 626 13.93 -0.31 -28.98
C LEU A 626 15.39 0.00 -29.30
N ARG A 627 15.88 1.18 -28.88
CA ARG A 627 17.24 1.69 -29.10
C ARG A 627 18.08 1.74 -27.84
N LYS A 628 17.43 1.91 -26.69
CA LYS A 628 18.11 2.09 -25.42
C LYS A 628 17.43 1.30 -24.34
N MET A 629 18.22 0.48 -23.66
CA MET A 629 17.79 -0.28 -22.49
C MET A 629 18.71 -0.01 -21.31
N GLY A 630 18.11 0.26 -20.16
CA GLY A 630 18.81 0.56 -18.93
C GLY A 630 19.52 -0.66 -18.33
N LYS A 631 20.23 -0.44 -17.23
CA LYS A 631 20.89 -1.51 -16.48
C LYS A 631 19.87 -2.31 -15.67
N GLU A 632 20.11 -3.63 -15.55
CA GLU A 632 19.40 -4.54 -14.65
C GLU A 632 17.86 -4.47 -14.78
N VAL A 633 17.37 -4.29 -16.01
CA VAL A 633 15.93 -4.13 -16.29
C VAL A 633 15.10 -5.28 -15.73
N PHE A 634 15.62 -6.53 -15.79
CA PHE A 634 14.96 -7.76 -15.34
C PHE A 634 15.61 -8.37 -14.11
N ARG A 635 16.29 -7.57 -13.27
CA ARG A 635 16.91 -8.07 -12.05
C ARG A 635 15.89 -8.80 -11.17
N ASN A 636 16.25 -9.99 -10.67
CA ASN A 636 15.41 -10.84 -9.80
C ASN A 636 14.00 -11.14 -10.40
N CYS A 637 13.96 -11.37 -11.72
CA CYS A 637 12.81 -11.95 -12.41
C CYS A 637 13.03 -13.45 -12.55
N ASP A 638 12.92 -14.19 -11.45
CA ASP A 638 13.40 -15.59 -11.33
C ASP A 638 12.68 -16.58 -12.27
N ARG A 639 11.46 -16.21 -12.73
CA ARG A 639 10.67 -17.03 -13.67
C ARG A 639 10.76 -16.58 -15.13
N LEU A 640 11.55 -15.54 -15.45
CA LEU A 640 11.66 -15.03 -16.83
C LEU A 640 12.39 -16.04 -17.72
N LYS A 641 11.62 -16.71 -18.57
CA LYS A 641 12.11 -17.78 -19.45
C LYS A 641 12.28 -17.33 -20.89
N TYR A 642 11.44 -16.38 -21.35
CA TYR A 642 11.41 -15.97 -22.75
C TYR A 642 11.56 -14.47 -22.89
N ILE A 643 12.68 -14.02 -23.42
CA ILE A 643 12.88 -12.67 -23.93
C ILE A 643 12.79 -12.79 -25.46
N ARG A 644 11.71 -12.28 -26.03
CA ARG A 644 11.48 -12.28 -27.49
C ARG A 644 11.76 -10.88 -28.01
N LEU A 645 12.83 -10.76 -28.76
CA LEU A 645 13.18 -9.53 -29.45
C LEU A 645 12.70 -9.64 -30.90
N ASP A 646 12.12 -8.56 -31.43
CA ASP A 646 11.78 -8.47 -32.84
C ASP A 646 13.03 -8.70 -33.69
N SER A 647 12.93 -9.55 -34.71
CA SER A 647 14.06 -9.99 -35.56
C SER A 647 14.67 -8.84 -36.39
N GLU A 648 13.91 -7.76 -36.57
CA GLU A 648 14.37 -6.56 -37.31
C GLU A 648 15.00 -5.51 -36.38
N ASN A 649 15.17 -5.78 -35.06
CA ASN A 649 15.80 -4.83 -34.16
C ASN A 649 17.31 -4.67 -34.50
N PRO A 650 17.77 -3.46 -34.85
CA PRO A 650 19.17 -3.29 -35.24
C PRO A 650 20.11 -3.04 -34.07
N TYR A 651 19.62 -2.80 -32.88
CA TYR A 651 20.39 -2.34 -31.71
C TYR A 651 20.69 -3.44 -30.68
N PHE A 652 19.90 -4.53 -30.68
CA PHE A 652 20.02 -5.61 -29.72
C PHE A 652 19.95 -6.98 -30.42
N THR A 653 20.55 -7.98 -29.76
CA THR A 653 20.40 -9.41 -30.09
C THR A 653 20.16 -10.20 -28.82
N VAL A 654 19.60 -11.41 -28.92
CA VAL A 654 19.49 -12.35 -27.81
C VAL A 654 20.57 -13.41 -28.03
N ASN A 655 21.50 -13.55 -27.07
CA ASN A 655 22.59 -14.53 -27.15
C ASN A 655 22.11 -15.95 -26.82
N GLU A 656 23.00 -16.94 -26.97
CA GLU A 656 22.71 -18.36 -26.66
C GLU A 656 22.30 -18.59 -25.19
N LYS A 657 22.77 -17.73 -24.26
CA LYS A 657 22.38 -17.74 -22.86
C LYS A 657 21.02 -17.08 -22.60
N LYS A 658 20.30 -16.69 -23.65
CA LYS A 658 19.03 -15.94 -23.59
C LYS A 658 19.13 -14.57 -22.93
N GLU A 659 20.31 -13.96 -22.98
CA GLU A 659 20.54 -12.59 -22.50
C GLU A 659 20.46 -11.62 -23.66
N LEU A 660 19.90 -10.45 -23.40
CA LEU A 660 19.84 -9.35 -24.37
C LEU A 660 21.21 -8.65 -24.40
N VAL A 661 21.82 -8.60 -25.59
CA VAL A 661 23.12 -7.99 -25.79
C VAL A 661 22.98 -6.84 -26.79
N GLN A 662 23.55 -5.68 -26.45
CA GLN A 662 23.58 -4.55 -27.33
C GLN A 662 24.55 -4.80 -28.49
N THR A 663 24.09 -4.68 -29.72
CA THR A 663 24.92 -4.70 -30.91
C THR A 663 25.63 -3.35 -31.02
N GLY A 664 26.93 -3.34 -31.19
CA GLY A 664 27.76 -2.13 -31.19
C GLY A 664 27.52 -1.18 -32.37
N LYS A 665 26.27 -0.86 -32.75
CA LYS A 665 25.90 0.10 -33.80
C LYS A 665 25.36 1.38 -33.18
#